data_e58a0e388eaaaf0f2a9b7fe308b65b03
#
_entry.id   e58a0e388eaaaf0f2a9b7fe308b65b03
#
_cell.length_a   1.000
_cell.length_b   1.000
_cell.length_c   1.000
_cell.angle_alpha   90.00
_cell.angle_beta   90.00
_cell.angle_gamma   90.00
#
_symmetry.space_group_name_H-M   'P 1'
#
loop_
_entity.id
_entity.type
_entity.pdbx_description
1 polymer ?
#
loop_
_entity_poly.entity_id
_entity_poly.type
_entity_poly.pdbx_seq_one_letter_code
_entity_poly.pdbx_strand_id
1 'polypeptide(L)'
;FVGGAAMAIGSRWASDTGEIHEGSPNVTFEGKAVARVTDPVICSDDPGEPLPQIAEGSKIISVNSLPLARKGHKITCSAVIQDGCKTITADKTTGQYGPINADMSVTEQSIVSGLEVLTALWGAKQLNRAANERISQGFSDPVDAGTGEYLDYRTDFHWPHILPLTLKRAYTGRHTVSGFLGTRWLSNWSQYLEFDSDGQNVTYFDAEGLCPAYSTVQEPYNCRNLLVPRYRLTGNRRRAVIFDEHTQQGYIFTPVSPGARRLRLSAIKDRNRNEIRFLYNGVGHLTNVEHSGGLRLRVMCGPEGLIYRVSDEADGSELVRYDYTHHGDEWWLRDAQTRFNGTLHYTYTEQGWLSSWRDNGPTHFHLRYDDEGRVVATGTEEGLYNDTFRYFPAERKTEYTDATGAVTTLWFDETWLLIKQRDPLGRITEWVRDEYDHPVCIRQPGGRATQIKRDYAGRILSETDADGRKREWQRDAFGQITAYRDHRTTAAYRYNSEGNLVHREVNDQKWQYRYTEDGQIKEVIYPDGSREQWVYNAQGSLTAHTDAAGRTTHYAEDRWLRLTGVTDAEGRSTYWQYRPGESNPHEKVSAVIRADGGAETFRYDGEGKIAIHTGAMGQTTHYRHGAFDLLREVEDAGGQRIVCDYDGAARLTQLTRSGNQRWRLYYDA
;
A
#
# COMPACT_ATOMS: atom_id res chain seq x y z
N PHE A 1 -30.83 18.43 -25.97
CA PHE A 1 -31.63 17.49 -25.19
C PHE A 1 -32.11 16.40 -26.09
N VAL A 2 -31.40 15.34 -26.23
CA VAL A 2 -31.73 14.29 -27.17
C VAL A 2 -31.64 12.95 -26.48
N GLY A 3 -32.82 12.33 -26.37
CA GLY A 3 -32.97 10.91 -26.17
C GLY A 3 -32.23 10.32 -24.97
N GLY A 4 -32.85 10.38 -23.82
CA GLY A 4 -32.38 9.72 -22.63
C GLY A 4 -33.41 8.78 -22.03
N ALA A 5 -33.09 8.19 -20.92
CA ALA A 5 -34.02 7.41 -20.13
C ALA A 5 -34.94 8.33 -19.33
N ALA A 6 -36.15 7.86 -18.97
CA ALA A 6 -37.05 8.58 -18.13
C ALA A 6 -36.46 8.85 -16.74
N MET A 7 -36.72 10.03 -16.17
CA MET A 7 -36.30 10.38 -14.81
C MET A 7 -37.09 9.63 -13.77
N ALA A 8 -36.47 9.27 -12.67
CA ALA A 8 -37.14 8.65 -11.54
C ALA A 8 -37.90 9.70 -10.72
N ILE A 9 -39.13 9.41 -10.34
CA ILE A 9 -40.00 10.28 -9.57
C ILE A 9 -40.80 9.43 -8.60
N GLY A 10 -40.52 9.45 -7.30
CA GLY A 10 -41.31 8.80 -6.28
C GLY A 10 -41.91 7.45 -6.73
N SER A 11 -41.07 6.52 -7.16
CA SER A 11 -41.48 5.35 -7.95
C SER A 11 -41.25 4.04 -7.20
N ARG A 12 -41.93 2.98 -7.65
CA ARG A 12 -41.75 1.61 -7.14
C ARG A 12 -40.72 0.86 -7.98
N TRP A 13 -40.09 -0.18 -7.42
CA TRP A 13 -39.06 -0.99 -8.08
C TRP A 13 -39.40 -2.50 -8.16
N ALA A 14 -38.48 -3.31 -8.68
CA ALA A 14 -38.70 -4.67 -9.18
C ALA A 14 -39.15 -5.72 -8.16
N SER A 15 -38.97 -5.52 -6.89
CA SER A 15 -39.46 -6.45 -5.84
C SER A 15 -40.90 -6.21 -5.43
N ASP A 16 -41.67 -5.44 -6.20
CA ASP A 16 -43.10 -5.12 -6.07
C ASP A 16 -43.52 -4.29 -4.85
N THR A 17 -42.61 -3.92 -3.95
CA THR A 17 -42.97 -3.40 -2.65
C THR A 17 -42.06 -2.34 -2.10
N GLY A 18 -41.46 -1.49 -2.96
CA GLY A 18 -40.61 -0.42 -2.50
C GLY A 18 -40.96 0.95 -3.11
N GLU A 19 -40.69 2.01 -2.39
CA GLU A 19 -40.98 3.38 -2.79
C GLU A 19 -39.84 4.32 -2.43
N ILE A 20 -39.50 5.26 -3.34
CA ILE A 20 -38.56 6.32 -3.03
C ILE A 20 -39.22 7.22 -1.99
N HIS A 21 -38.65 7.27 -0.78
CA HIS A 21 -39.26 7.90 0.37
C HIS A 21 -39.21 9.43 0.28
N GLU A 22 -38.06 9.95 -0.14
CA GLU A 22 -37.82 11.38 -0.31
C GLU A 22 -37.12 11.65 -1.64
N GLY A 23 -37.31 12.83 -2.19
CA GLY A 23 -36.66 13.33 -3.38
C GLY A 23 -36.21 14.77 -3.19
N SER A 24 -35.94 15.48 -4.28
CA SER A 24 -35.58 16.90 -4.22
C SER A 24 -36.60 17.72 -3.49
N PRO A 25 -36.23 18.58 -2.52
CA PRO A 25 -37.18 19.37 -1.74
C PRO A 25 -37.86 20.50 -2.55
N ASN A 26 -37.28 20.90 -3.68
CA ASN A 26 -37.70 22.08 -4.44
C ASN A 26 -37.71 21.88 -5.95
N VAL A 27 -37.39 20.69 -6.46
CA VAL A 27 -37.49 20.35 -7.89
C VAL A 27 -38.49 19.22 -8.06
N THR A 28 -39.52 19.45 -8.85
CA THR A 28 -40.58 18.48 -9.12
C THR A 28 -40.81 18.33 -10.62
N PHE A 29 -41.18 17.11 -11.04
CA PHE A 29 -41.67 16.81 -12.37
C PHE A 29 -43.00 16.10 -12.26
N GLU A 30 -43.99 16.53 -13.06
CA GLU A 30 -45.38 16.00 -12.98
C GLU A 30 -45.94 16.05 -11.54
N GLY A 31 -45.53 17.05 -10.74
CA GLY A 31 -46.00 17.25 -9.36
C GLY A 31 -45.34 16.31 -8.31
N LYS A 32 -44.35 15.51 -8.69
CA LYS A 32 -43.63 14.64 -7.79
C LYS A 32 -42.17 15.10 -7.64
N ALA A 33 -41.60 14.93 -6.46
CA ALA A 33 -40.18 15.24 -6.18
C ALA A 33 -39.27 14.43 -7.07
N VAL A 34 -38.21 15.06 -7.58
CA VAL A 34 -37.21 14.41 -8.42
C VAL A 34 -36.29 13.59 -7.56
N ALA A 35 -36.11 12.31 -7.90
CA ALA A 35 -35.24 11.40 -7.23
C ALA A 35 -33.76 11.64 -7.62
N ARG A 36 -32.84 11.53 -6.65
CA ARG A 36 -31.40 11.79 -6.79
C ARG A 36 -30.61 10.68 -6.13
N VAL A 37 -29.35 10.57 -6.47
CA VAL A 37 -28.42 9.73 -5.70
C VAL A 37 -28.49 10.12 -4.22
N THR A 38 -28.40 9.15 -3.34
CA THR A 38 -28.55 9.23 -1.88
C THR A 38 -29.96 9.46 -1.34
N ASP A 39 -30.96 9.74 -2.18
CA ASP A 39 -32.33 9.82 -1.69
C ASP A 39 -32.76 8.45 -1.10
N PRO A 40 -33.38 8.44 0.10
CA PRO A 40 -33.73 7.21 0.81
C PRO A 40 -34.90 6.49 0.15
N VAL A 41 -34.89 5.18 0.31
CA VAL A 41 -35.83 4.28 -0.33
C VAL A 41 -36.41 3.31 0.71
N ILE A 42 -37.74 3.23 0.80
CA ILE A 42 -38.40 2.22 1.63
C ILE A 42 -38.44 0.90 0.85
N CYS A 43 -37.80 -0.12 1.38
CA CYS A 43 -37.82 -1.47 0.82
C CYS A 43 -38.63 -2.40 1.76
N SER A 44 -39.56 -3.18 1.25
CA SER A 44 -40.34 -4.09 2.09
C SER A 44 -39.51 -5.30 2.56
N ASP A 45 -38.49 -5.66 1.80
CA ASP A 45 -37.60 -6.80 2.12
C ASP A 45 -36.49 -6.40 3.08
N ASP A 46 -36.26 -5.09 3.27
CA ASP A 46 -35.29 -4.51 4.21
C ASP A 46 -35.86 -3.24 4.86
N PRO A 47 -36.81 -3.37 5.83
CA PRO A 47 -37.45 -2.22 6.48
C PRO A 47 -36.59 -1.55 7.57
N GLY A 48 -35.30 -1.86 7.63
CA GLY A 48 -34.38 -1.38 8.68
C GLY A 48 -33.91 0.06 8.49
N GLU A 49 -33.33 0.62 9.55
CA GLU A 49 -32.63 1.90 9.48
C GLU A 49 -31.12 1.69 9.56
N PRO A 50 -30.30 2.39 8.74
CA PRO A 50 -30.74 3.41 7.77
C PRO A 50 -31.34 2.80 6.50
N LEU A 51 -32.34 3.48 5.94
CA LEU A 51 -33.00 3.05 4.70
C LEU A 51 -32.00 2.89 3.56
N PRO A 52 -32.17 1.90 2.67
CA PRO A 52 -31.44 1.83 1.42
C PRO A 52 -31.52 3.13 0.63
N GLN A 53 -30.50 3.46 -0.14
CA GLN A 53 -30.38 4.70 -0.88
C GLN A 53 -30.19 4.45 -2.38
N ILE A 54 -30.54 5.44 -3.20
CA ILE A 54 -30.27 5.39 -4.63
C ILE A 54 -28.75 5.46 -4.85
N ALA A 55 -28.20 4.46 -5.50
CA ALA A 55 -26.76 4.27 -5.70
C ALA A 55 -26.26 4.71 -7.08
N GLU A 56 -27.12 4.77 -8.08
CA GLU A 56 -26.76 5.16 -9.45
C GLU A 56 -27.46 6.44 -9.88
N GLY A 57 -26.76 7.27 -10.67
CA GLY A 57 -27.28 8.55 -11.17
C GLY A 57 -26.71 8.96 -12.52
N SER A 58 -27.17 10.06 -13.06
CA SER A 58 -26.63 10.69 -14.27
C SER A 58 -25.23 11.24 -14.01
N LYS A 59 -24.33 11.08 -14.97
CA LYS A 59 -23.00 11.69 -14.93
C LYS A 59 -22.98 13.18 -15.30
N ILE A 60 -24.07 13.67 -15.91
CA ILE A 60 -24.12 14.98 -16.54
C ILE A 60 -25.15 15.87 -15.86
N ILE A 61 -26.25 15.30 -15.39
CA ILE A 61 -27.37 16.05 -14.83
C ILE A 61 -27.40 15.87 -13.30
N SER A 62 -27.37 16.99 -12.60
CA SER A 62 -27.54 17.02 -11.16
C SER A 62 -28.77 17.91 -10.76
N VAL A 63 -29.38 17.59 -9.63
CA VAL A 63 -30.44 18.33 -8.99
C VAL A 63 -30.06 18.60 -7.55
N ASN A 64 -29.93 19.88 -7.19
CA ASN A 64 -29.44 20.31 -5.88
C ASN A 64 -28.05 19.69 -5.57
N SER A 65 -27.16 19.70 -6.56
CA SER A 65 -25.80 19.16 -6.48
C SER A 65 -25.68 17.63 -6.32
N LEU A 66 -26.80 16.90 -6.35
CA LEU A 66 -26.81 15.43 -6.36
C LEU A 66 -27.13 14.90 -7.76
N PRO A 67 -26.48 13.83 -8.23
CA PRO A 67 -26.76 13.24 -9.52
C PRO A 67 -28.22 12.81 -9.66
N LEU A 68 -28.82 13.10 -10.79
CA LEU A 68 -30.22 12.77 -11.08
C LEU A 68 -30.38 11.26 -11.20
N ALA A 69 -31.34 10.69 -10.45
CA ALA A 69 -31.72 9.29 -10.62
C ALA A 69 -32.81 9.13 -11.70
N ARG A 70 -32.86 7.96 -12.30
CA ARG A 70 -33.81 7.64 -13.37
C ARG A 70 -34.18 6.15 -13.36
N LYS A 71 -35.22 5.82 -14.14
CA LYS A 71 -35.58 4.42 -14.40
C LYS A 71 -34.37 3.62 -14.90
N GLY A 72 -34.15 2.42 -14.32
CA GLY A 72 -33.04 1.54 -14.61
C GLY A 72 -31.82 1.72 -13.70
N HIS A 73 -31.76 2.79 -12.90
CA HIS A 73 -30.70 2.97 -11.92
C HIS A 73 -30.92 2.07 -10.70
N LYS A 74 -29.81 1.66 -10.09
CA LYS A 74 -29.80 0.76 -8.94
C LYS A 74 -29.79 1.52 -7.63
N ILE A 75 -30.24 0.84 -6.59
CA ILE A 75 -30.16 1.23 -5.19
C ILE A 75 -29.19 0.32 -4.43
N THR A 76 -28.84 0.71 -3.22
CA THR A 76 -27.81 0.01 -2.43
C THR A 76 -28.13 -1.45 -2.14
N CYS A 77 -29.40 -1.83 -2.08
CA CYS A 77 -29.87 -3.22 -1.96
C CYS A 77 -29.96 -3.96 -3.32
N SER A 78 -29.32 -3.50 -4.37
CA SER A 78 -29.34 -3.99 -5.76
C SER A 78 -30.66 -3.95 -6.51
N ALA A 79 -31.77 -3.55 -5.89
CA ALA A 79 -33.03 -3.33 -6.59
C ALA A 79 -32.90 -2.21 -7.64
N VAL A 80 -33.78 -2.21 -8.62
CA VAL A 80 -33.72 -1.30 -9.78
C VAL A 80 -34.96 -0.43 -9.82
N ILE A 81 -34.80 0.88 -10.04
CA ILE A 81 -35.93 1.81 -10.22
C ILE A 81 -36.71 1.41 -11.47
N GLN A 82 -37.97 1.02 -11.29
CA GLN A 82 -38.84 0.51 -12.37
C GLN A 82 -39.65 1.59 -13.08
N ASP A 83 -40.00 2.64 -12.38
CA ASP A 83 -40.85 3.72 -12.92
C ASP A 83 -40.13 5.06 -12.96
N GLY A 84 -40.59 5.94 -13.85
CA GLY A 84 -40.07 7.29 -13.99
C GLY A 84 -41.06 8.18 -14.71
N CYS A 85 -40.72 9.46 -14.86
CA CYS A 85 -41.53 10.43 -15.62
C CYS A 85 -41.72 9.96 -17.07
N LYS A 86 -42.93 9.98 -17.54
CA LYS A 86 -43.29 9.53 -18.90
C LYS A 86 -43.03 10.59 -19.98
N THR A 87 -43.05 11.86 -19.58
CA THR A 87 -42.95 12.99 -20.50
C THR A 87 -41.58 13.64 -20.60
N ILE A 88 -40.71 13.35 -19.65
CA ILE A 88 -39.37 13.93 -19.60
C ILE A 88 -38.32 12.81 -19.66
N THR A 89 -37.34 12.97 -20.55
CA THR A 89 -36.23 12.08 -20.68
C THR A 89 -34.91 12.78 -20.31
N ALA A 90 -34.04 12.09 -19.63
CA ALA A 90 -32.70 12.56 -19.29
C ALA A 90 -31.62 11.91 -20.21
N ASP A 91 -30.35 12.25 -20.01
CA ASP A 91 -29.25 11.68 -20.73
C ASP A 91 -29.15 10.14 -20.58
N LYS A 92 -28.27 9.49 -21.33
CA LYS A 92 -28.05 8.03 -21.27
C LYS A 92 -26.88 7.63 -20.37
N THR A 93 -26.20 8.59 -19.74
CA THR A 93 -25.05 8.29 -18.92
C THR A 93 -25.47 7.75 -17.56
N THR A 94 -24.77 6.74 -17.05
CA THR A 94 -24.99 6.18 -15.71
C THR A 94 -23.65 6.20 -14.97
N GLY A 95 -23.63 6.82 -13.80
CA GLY A 95 -22.55 6.73 -12.82
C GLY A 95 -23.04 5.99 -11.59
N GLN A 96 -22.20 5.17 -11.03
CA GLN A 96 -22.45 4.54 -9.74
C GLN A 96 -21.85 5.43 -8.66
N TYR A 97 -22.65 5.89 -7.72
CA TYR A 97 -22.30 6.86 -6.67
C TYR A 97 -22.44 6.29 -5.27
N GLY A 98 -23.00 5.09 -5.13
CA GLY A 98 -23.15 4.38 -3.89
C GLY A 98 -22.94 2.87 -4.06
N PRO A 99 -22.77 2.12 -2.95
CA PRO A 99 -22.63 0.68 -2.99
C PRO A 99 -23.91 0.02 -3.51
N ILE A 100 -23.75 -1.03 -4.31
CA ILE A 100 -24.84 -1.88 -4.77
C ILE A 100 -24.55 -3.30 -4.28
N ASN A 101 -25.18 -3.70 -3.20
CA ASN A 101 -24.99 -5.02 -2.60
C ASN A 101 -26.33 -5.72 -2.36
N ALA A 102 -26.45 -6.93 -2.92
CA ALA A 102 -27.65 -7.76 -2.79
C ALA A 102 -27.81 -8.41 -1.42
N ASP A 103 -26.70 -8.58 -0.67
CA ASP A 103 -26.65 -9.48 0.50
C ASP A 103 -26.09 -8.81 1.77
N MET A 104 -26.15 -7.48 1.87
CA MET A 104 -25.65 -6.79 3.07
C MET A 104 -26.75 -6.65 4.12
N SER A 105 -26.45 -7.01 5.37
CA SER A 105 -27.30 -6.69 6.52
C SER A 105 -27.42 -5.18 6.74
N VAL A 106 -28.46 -4.72 7.40
CA VAL A 106 -28.72 -3.29 7.71
C VAL A 106 -27.51 -2.66 8.44
N THR A 107 -26.84 -3.42 9.30
CA THR A 107 -25.63 -2.96 10.00
C THR A 107 -24.45 -2.77 9.04
N GLU A 108 -24.32 -3.61 8.05
CA GLU A 108 -23.27 -3.52 7.02
C GLU A 108 -23.55 -2.39 6.03
N GLN A 109 -24.83 -2.17 5.69
CA GLN A 109 -25.23 -1.04 4.84
C GLN A 109 -24.97 0.32 5.51
N SER A 110 -25.20 0.44 6.83
CA SER A 110 -24.88 1.66 7.58
C SER A 110 -23.39 1.98 7.65
N ILE A 111 -22.53 0.98 7.53
CA ILE A 111 -21.07 1.14 7.48
C ILE A 111 -20.60 1.60 6.08
N VAL A 112 -21.33 1.25 5.04
CA VAL A 112 -20.95 1.47 3.64
C VAL A 112 -21.67 2.68 3.01
N SER A 113 -22.85 3.08 3.50
CA SER A 113 -23.54 4.27 3.02
C SER A 113 -22.85 5.54 3.50
N GLY A 114 -21.96 6.08 2.70
CA GLY A 114 -21.28 7.35 2.96
C GLY A 114 -21.48 8.33 1.82
N LEU A 115 -21.49 9.61 2.16
CA LEU A 115 -21.54 10.69 1.19
C LEU A 115 -20.26 10.67 0.34
N GLU A 116 -20.37 10.31 -0.93
CA GLU A 116 -19.28 10.33 -1.89
C GLU A 116 -19.12 11.74 -2.43
N VAL A 117 -18.03 12.39 -2.08
CA VAL A 117 -17.70 13.69 -2.65
C VAL A 117 -16.84 13.47 -3.88
N LEU A 118 -17.44 13.64 -5.04
CA LEU A 118 -16.72 13.88 -6.27
C LEU A 118 -16.07 15.29 -6.21
N THR A 119 -14.99 15.43 -5.50
CA THR A 119 -14.10 16.59 -5.66
C THR A 119 -13.30 16.41 -6.95
N ALA A 120 -13.98 16.57 -8.06
CA ALA A 120 -13.35 16.62 -9.37
C ALA A 120 -12.71 18.00 -9.58
N LEU A 121 -11.72 18.34 -8.77
CA LEU A 121 -10.74 19.33 -9.16
C LEU A 121 -9.67 18.60 -9.96
N TRP A 122 -9.49 18.99 -11.20
CA TRP A 122 -8.55 18.39 -12.16
C TRP A 122 -7.12 18.22 -11.59
N GLY A 123 -6.66 19.16 -10.73
CA GLY A 123 -5.42 19.06 -9.98
C GLY A 123 -5.40 17.97 -8.89
N ALA A 124 -6.55 17.58 -8.34
CA ALA A 124 -6.63 16.55 -7.32
C ALA A 124 -6.47 15.13 -7.89
N LYS A 125 -6.83 14.90 -9.15
CA LYS A 125 -6.61 13.59 -9.80
C LYS A 125 -5.12 13.21 -9.86
N GLN A 126 -4.25 14.15 -10.18
CA GLN A 126 -2.81 13.90 -10.24
C GLN A 126 -2.19 13.62 -8.86
N LEU A 127 -2.69 14.30 -7.81
CA LEU A 127 -2.22 14.12 -6.43
C LEU A 127 -2.76 12.84 -5.77
N ASN A 128 -3.87 12.31 -6.28
CA ASN A 128 -4.56 11.15 -5.71
C ASN A 128 -4.22 9.81 -6.38
N ARG A 129 -3.17 9.77 -7.19
CA ARG A 129 -2.68 8.50 -7.75
C ARG A 129 -2.08 7.65 -6.64
N ALA A 130 -2.54 6.41 -6.52
CA ALA A 130 -1.97 5.47 -5.56
C ALA A 130 -0.48 5.28 -5.81
N ALA A 131 0.34 5.25 -4.76
CA ALA A 131 1.78 5.05 -4.90
C ALA A 131 2.12 3.75 -5.66
N ASN A 132 1.34 2.68 -5.47
CA ASN A 132 1.47 1.45 -6.24
C ASN A 132 1.27 1.64 -7.74
N GLU A 133 0.39 2.57 -8.17
CA GLU A 133 0.21 2.88 -9.59
C GLU A 133 1.35 3.74 -10.12
N ARG A 134 1.88 4.64 -9.30
CA ARG A 134 3.08 5.43 -9.63
C ARG A 134 4.33 4.55 -9.71
N ILE A 135 4.50 3.60 -8.79
CA ILE A 135 5.58 2.62 -8.82
C ILE A 135 5.43 1.66 -10.01
N SER A 136 4.21 1.25 -10.39
CA SER A 136 3.98 0.39 -11.55
C SER A 136 4.34 1.05 -12.89
N GLN A 137 4.50 2.37 -12.91
CA GLN A 137 4.99 3.17 -14.03
C GLN A 137 6.44 3.62 -13.80
N GLY A 138 7.06 3.17 -12.71
CA GLY A 138 8.43 3.47 -12.34
C GLY A 138 9.43 2.69 -13.20
N PHE A 139 10.42 3.38 -13.68
CA PHE A 139 11.57 2.83 -14.38
C PHE A 139 12.83 3.30 -13.67
N SER A 140 13.90 2.54 -13.80
CA SER A 140 15.12 2.80 -13.05
C SER A 140 14.90 2.66 -11.53
N ASP A 141 15.46 3.51 -10.68
CA ASP A 141 15.37 3.47 -9.20
C ASP A 141 14.47 4.59 -8.66
N PRO A 142 13.15 4.39 -8.46
CA PRO A 142 12.18 4.46 -9.55
C PRO A 142 11.85 5.90 -9.97
N VAL A 143 11.76 6.14 -11.26
CA VAL A 143 11.24 7.38 -11.86
C VAL A 143 9.84 7.13 -12.41
N ASP A 144 8.85 7.92 -12.00
CA ASP A 144 7.52 7.91 -12.61
C ASP A 144 7.61 8.42 -14.05
N ALA A 145 7.54 7.54 -15.03
CA ALA A 145 7.72 7.89 -16.43
C ALA A 145 6.64 8.83 -16.99
N GLY A 146 5.46 8.91 -16.36
CA GLY A 146 4.41 9.85 -16.75
C GLY A 146 4.73 11.28 -16.36
N THR A 147 5.18 11.48 -15.15
CA THR A 147 5.41 12.82 -14.58
C THR A 147 6.87 13.23 -14.57
N GLY A 148 7.79 12.30 -14.75
CA GLY A 148 9.24 12.52 -14.62
C GLY A 148 9.71 12.68 -13.17
N GLU A 149 8.86 12.38 -12.20
CA GLU A 149 9.18 12.54 -10.79
C GLU A 149 10.03 11.38 -10.28
N TYR A 150 11.10 11.69 -9.54
CA TYR A 150 11.83 10.69 -8.78
C TYR A 150 11.10 10.36 -7.48
N LEU A 151 11.05 9.09 -7.15
CA LEU A 151 10.42 8.54 -5.95
C LEU A 151 11.46 7.72 -5.18
N ASP A 152 11.56 7.89 -3.87
CA ASP A 152 12.39 7.04 -3.00
C ASP A 152 11.56 6.57 -1.81
N TYR A 153 11.52 5.26 -1.59
CA TYR A 153 10.76 4.63 -0.51
C TYR A 153 11.71 3.80 0.36
N ARG A 154 11.85 4.18 1.62
CA ARG A 154 12.76 3.50 2.56
C ARG A 154 12.04 3.12 3.85
N THR A 155 12.47 2.00 4.44
CA THR A 155 12.07 1.60 5.78
C THR A 155 13.26 1.74 6.70
N ASP A 156 13.22 2.73 7.60
CA ASP A 156 14.32 3.05 8.51
C ASP A 156 14.26 2.22 9.79
N PHE A 157 13.06 1.82 10.20
CA PHE A 157 12.84 0.95 11.34
C PHE A 157 11.68 -0.01 11.08
N HIS A 158 11.83 -1.27 11.49
CA HIS A 158 10.78 -2.29 11.41
C HIS A 158 10.87 -3.22 12.62
N TRP A 159 9.80 -3.28 13.39
CA TRP A 159 9.59 -4.26 14.44
C TRP A 159 8.44 -5.19 14.02
N PRO A 160 8.71 -6.49 13.73
CA PRO A 160 7.78 -7.39 13.04
C PRO A 160 6.74 -8.03 13.97
N HIS A 161 6.02 -7.22 14.74
CA HIS A 161 4.90 -7.66 15.56
C HIS A 161 3.64 -7.89 14.70
N ILE A 162 2.55 -8.43 15.28
CA ILE A 162 1.26 -8.67 14.59
C ILE A 162 0.76 -7.39 13.91
N LEU A 163 0.76 -6.26 14.63
CA LEU A 163 0.65 -4.93 14.07
C LEU A 163 2.06 -4.37 13.93
N PRO A 164 2.69 -4.44 12.74
CA PRO A 164 4.10 -4.08 12.64
C PRO A 164 4.33 -2.59 12.95
N LEU A 165 5.26 -2.29 13.84
CA LEU A 165 5.71 -0.92 14.06
C LEU A 165 6.83 -0.59 13.07
N THR A 166 6.51 0.30 12.13
CA THR A 166 7.47 0.72 11.10
C THR A 166 7.66 2.23 11.12
N LEU A 167 8.88 2.69 10.84
CA LEU A 167 9.16 4.05 10.43
C LEU A 167 9.60 4.01 8.96
N LYS A 168 8.74 4.53 8.10
CA LYS A 168 8.95 4.59 6.65
C LYS A 168 9.03 6.05 6.22
N ARG A 169 9.80 6.31 5.20
CA ARG A 169 9.87 7.61 4.53
C ARG A 169 9.73 7.46 3.03
N ALA A 170 9.15 8.49 2.42
CA ALA A 170 8.97 8.59 0.99
C ALA A 170 9.44 9.98 0.52
N TYR A 171 10.30 10.00 -0.49
CA TYR A 171 10.64 11.22 -1.21
C TYR A 171 9.69 11.41 -2.39
N THR A 172 9.19 12.62 -2.55
CA THR A 172 8.34 12.99 -3.68
C THR A 172 8.78 14.37 -4.18
N GLY A 173 9.32 14.44 -5.40
CA GLY A 173 9.94 15.65 -5.92
C GLY A 173 8.99 16.85 -6.10
N ARG A 174 7.69 16.60 -6.23
CA ARG A 174 6.65 17.62 -6.45
C ARG A 174 5.91 18.09 -5.21
N HIS A 175 5.97 17.33 -4.12
CA HIS A 175 5.32 17.73 -2.89
C HIS A 175 6.17 18.75 -2.11
N THR A 176 5.63 19.96 -1.97
CA THR A 176 6.23 21.02 -1.13
C THR A 176 5.80 20.91 0.34
N VAL A 177 4.96 19.92 0.69
CA VAL A 177 4.50 19.73 2.06
C VAL A 177 5.65 19.22 2.92
N SER A 178 5.98 19.97 3.98
CA SER A 178 6.95 19.54 4.99
C SER A 178 6.30 18.60 5.97
N GLY A 179 6.79 17.36 6.02
CA GLY A 179 6.48 16.37 7.05
C GLY A 179 7.46 16.45 8.23
N PHE A 180 7.55 15.37 9.00
CA PHE A 180 8.53 15.25 10.11
C PHE A 180 9.98 15.07 9.64
N LEU A 181 10.23 14.92 8.33
CA LEU A 181 11.54 14.65 7.76
C LEU A 181 12.02 15.73 6.78
N GLY A 182 11.42 16.92 6.83
CA GLY A 182 11.78 18.06 6.00
C GLY A 182 11.00 18.14 4.68
N THR A 183 11.41 19.07 3.83
CA THR A 183 10.74 19.35 2.56
C THR A 183 10.88 18.18 1.61
N ARG A 184 9.79 17.82 0.93
CA ARG A 184 9.68 16.68 -0.02
C ARG A 184 9.86 15.29 0.57
N TRP A 185 10.05 15.16 1.89
CA TRP A 185 10.08 13.89 2.59
C TRP A 185 8.83 13.69 3.44
N LEU A 186 8.11 12.64 3.15
CA LEU A 186 6.95 12.18 3.90
C LEU A 186 7.34 11.02 4.82
N SER A 187 6.55 10.79 5.85
CA SER A 187 6.70 9.65 6.74
C SER A 187 5.33 9.06 7.06
N ASN A 188 5.28 7.75 7.25
CA ASN A 188 4.06 7.10 7.73
C ASN A 188 3.63 7.55 9.16
N TRP A 189 4.49 8.28 9.87
CA TRP A 189 4.16 8.90 11.16
C TRP A 189 3.68 10.35 11.02
N SER A 190 3.93 11.00 9.88
CA SER A 190 3.55 12.40 9.64
C SER A 190 2.18 12.57 8.96
N GLN A 191 1.40 11.51 8.83
CA GLN A 191 0.06 11.55 8.26
C GLN A 191 -0.87 12.46 9.07
N TYR A 192 -1.78 13.15 8.38
CA TYR A 192 -2.74 14.04 9.03
C TYR A 192 -4.00 14.25 8.20
N LEU A 193 -5.03 14.75 8.86
CA LEU A 193 -6.24 15.27 8.24
C LEU A 193 -6.26 16.78 8.37
N GLU A 194 -6.66 17.50 7.31
CA GLU A 194 -6.80 18.95 7.34
C GLU A 194 -8.16 19.39 6.82
N PHE A 195 -8.93 20.09 7.66
CA PHE A 195 -10.19 20.66 7.29
C PHE A 195 -9.98 21.93 6.47
N ASP A 196 -10.83 22.15 5.47
CA ASP A 196 -10.93 23.42 4.75
C ASP A 196 -11.40 24.57 5.68
N SER A 197 -11.46 25.78 5.14
CA SER A 197 -11.76 26.97 5.95
C SER A 197 -13.17 27.00 6.51
N ASP A 198 -14.13 26.41 5.83
CA ASP A 198 -15.54 26.34 6.22
C ASP A 198 -15.90 25.03 6.95
N GLY A 199 -14.96 24.08 7.01
CA GLY A 199 -15.12 22.81 7.70
C GLY A 199 -16.06 21.83 7.00
N GLN A 200 -16.38 22.06 5.72
CA GLN A 200 -17.27 21.20 4.94
C GLN A 200 -16.55 20.01 4.29
N ASN A 201 -15.23 20.11 4.15
CA ASN A 201 -14.40 19.03 3.64
C ASN A 201 -13.17 18.81 4.51
N VAL A 202 -12.62 17.62 4.44
CA VAL A 202 -11.35 17.26 5.03
C VAL A 202 -10.50 16.53 4.01
N THR A 203 -9.22 16.92 3.93
CA THR A 203 -8.22 16.23 3.09
C THR A 203 -7.36 15.34 3.98
N TYR A 204 -7.19 14.10 3.58
CA TYR A 204 -6.26 13.16 4.21
C TYR A 204 -4.92 13.20 3.47
N PHE A 205 -3.85 13.51 4.18
CA PHE A 205 -2.48 13.46 3.70
C PHE A 205 -1.85 12.17 4.19
N ASP A 206 -1.66 11.22 3.30
CA ASP A 206 -1.15 9.90 3.65
C ASP A 206 0.39 9.84 3.68
N ALA A 207 0.92 8.65 3.89
CA ALA A 207 2.36 8.39 3.99
C ALA A 207 3.12 8.52 2.66
N GLU A 208 2.42 8.52 1.53
CA GLU A 208 2.98 8.40 0.18
C GLU A 208 2.66 9.61 -0.70
N GLY A 209 1.98 10.60 -0.14
CA GLY A 209 1.62 11.84 -0.82
C GLY A 209 0.25 11.83 -1.49
N LEU A 210 -0.59 10.83 -1.25
CA LEU A 210 -1.99 10.88 -1.63
C LEU A 210 -2.74 11.89 -0.76
N CYS A 211 -3.67 12.63 -1.38
CA CYS A 211 -4.45 13.68 -0.73
C CYS A 211 -5.95 13.54 -1.02
N PRO A 212 -6.60 12.39 -0.74
CA PRO A 212 -8.04 12.24 -0.97
C PRO A 212 -8.84 13.17 -0.06
N ALA A 213 -9.81 13.86 -0.65
CA ALA A 213 -10.74 14.72 0.08
C ALA A 213 -12.06 14.01 0.34
N TYR A 214 -12.67 14.35 1.48
CA TYR A 214 -13.93 13.78 1.95
C TYR A 214 -14.86 14.89 2.41
N SER A 215 -16.16 14.72 2.20
CA SER A 215 -17.17 15.63 2.77
C SER A 215 -17.34 15.39 4.27
N THR A 216 -17.50 16.49 5.01
CA THR A 216 -17.71 16.49 6.47
C THR A 216 -18.99 17.22 6.86
N VAL A 217 -19.90 17.38 5.90
CA VAL A 217 -21.21 18.07 6.09
C VAL A 217 -22.08 17.36 7.12
N GLN A 218 -21.96 16.04 7.23
CA GLN A 218 -22.76 15.23 8.15
C GLN A 218 -21.85 14.46 9.12
N GLU A 219 -22.11 14.58 10.43
CA GLU A 219 -21.49 13.75 11.47
C GLU A 219 -22.52 12.73 12.02
N PRO A 220 -22.11 11.51 12.36
CA PRO A 220 -20.75 10.98 12.21
C PRO A 220 -20.35 10.78 10.74
N TYR A 221 -19.07 11.02 10.42
CA TYR A 221 -18.57 10.81 9.07
C TYR A 221 -18.66 9.33 8.69
N ASN A 222 -19.04 9.06 7.45
CA ASN A 222 -18.95 7.74 6.83
C ASN A 222 -18.82 7.95 5.32
N CYS A 223 -17.61 8.28 4.87
CA CYS A 223 -17.36 8.74 3.50
C CYS A 223 -16.27 7.93 2.85
N ARG A 224 -16.33 7.84 1.51
CA ARG A 224 -15.33 7.23 0.66
C ARG A 224 -15.00 8.15 -0.51
N ASN A 225 -13.74 8.24 -0.88
CA ASN A 225 -13.33 8.91 -2.12
C ASN A 225 -13.23 7.85 -3.23
N LEU A 226 -13.94 8.03 -4.36
CA LEU A 226 -14.00 7.02 -5.42
C LEU A 226 -12.72 6.89 -6.23
N LEU A 227 -11.89 7.94 -6.27
CA LEU A 227 -10.57 7.89 -6.92
C LEU A 227 -9.54 7.13 -6.07
N VAL A 228 -9.75 7.10 -4.72
CA VAL A 228 -8.90 6.37 -3.77
C VAL A 228 -9.81 5.55 -2.83
N PRO A 229 -10.56 4.58 -3.36
CA PRO A 229 -11.64 3.93 -2.63
C PRO A 229 -11.19 2.99 -1.51
N ARG A 230 -9.88 2.65 -1.44
CA ARG A 230 -9.32 1.84 -0.36
C ARG A 230 -9.47 2.47 1.02
N TYR A 231 -9.54 3.81 1.08
CA TYR A 231 -9.65 4.53 2.33
C TYR A 231 -11.10 4.95 2.60
N ARG A 232 -11.57 4.71 3.80
CA ARG A 232 -12.88 5.15 4.28
C ARG A 232 -12.72 6.04 5.49
N LEU A 233 -13.27 7.26 5.44
CA LEU A 233 -13.34 8.18 6.57
C LEU A 233 -14.57 7.86 7.42
N THR A 234 -14.37 7.70 8.74
CA THR A 234 -15.45 7.56 9.74
C THR A 234 -15.16 8.41 10.97
N GLY A 235 -16.15 8.54 11.87
CA GLY A 235 -16.02 9.27 13.13
C GLY A 235 -16.52 10.70 13.08
N ASN A 236 -15.82 11.63 13.69
CA ASN A 236 -16.20 13.04 13.78
C ASN A 236 -14.98 13.96 13.91
N ARG A 237 -15.19 15.29 13.97
CA ARG A 237 -14.11 16.28 14.05
C ARG A 237 -13.20 16.14 15.29
N ARG A 238 -13.66 15.51 16.37
CA ARG A 238 -12.85 15.28 17.58
C ARG A 238 -12.00 14.00 17.47
N ARG A 239 -12.49 13.04 16.73
CA ARG A 239 -11.84 11.75 16.51
C ARG A 239 -12.28 11.18 15.16
N ALA A 240 -11.48 11.47 14.14
CA ALA A 240 -11.67 10.91 12.79
C ALA A 240 -10.83 9.63 12.62
N VAL A 241 -11.33 8.70 11.83
CA VAL A 241 -10.65 7.44 11.53
C VAL A 241 -10.64 7.24 10.03
N ILE A 242 -9.46 7.05 9.47
CA ILE A 242 -9.28 6.51 8.12
C ILE A 242 -9.08 5.00 8.25
N PHE A 243 -10.02 4.23 7.76
CA PHE A 243 -9.89 2.79 7.67
C PHE A 243 -9.32 2.40 6.31
N ASP A 244 -8.19 1.69 6.31
CA ASP A 244 -7.56 1.15 5.12
C ASP A 244 -8.03 -0.29 4.91
N GLU A 245 -8.80 -0.53 3.85
CA GLU A 245 -9.33 -1.87 3.54
C GLU A 245 -8.26 -2.87 3.10
N HIS A 246 -7.11 -2.41 2.59
CA HIS A 246 -6.02 -3.30 2.19
C HIS A 246 -5.28 -3.87 3.40
N THR A 247 -4.98 -3.04 4.38
CA THR A 247 -4.26 -3.45 5.59
C THR A 247 -5.18 -3.88 6.72
N GLN A 248 -6.50 -3.63 6.61
CA GLN A 248 -7.50 -3.84 7.68
C GLN A 248 -7.17 -3.07 8.96
N GLN A 249 -6.56 -1.89 8.80
CA GLN A 249 -6.11 -1.02 9.90
C GLN A 249 -6.89 0.29 9.92
N GLY A 250 -7.14 0.80 11.10
CA GLY A 250 -7.72 2.12 11.33
C GLY A 250 -6.65 3.11 11.79
N TYR A 251 -6.48 4.20 11.05
CA TYR A 251 -5.63 5.34 11.41
C TYR A 251 -6.50 6.37 12.11
N ILE A 252 -6.20 6.65 13.38
CA ILE A 252 -7.01 7.51 14.23
C ILE A 252 -6.34 8.89 14.32
N PHE A 253 -7.12 9.92 14.03
CA PHE A 253 -6.66 11.30 14.02
C PHE A 253 -7.41 12.13 15.07
N THR A 254 -6.68 12.93 15.83
CA THR A 254 -7.22 13.81 16.86
C THR A 254 -6.59 15.21 16.76
N PRO A 255 -7.32 16.27 17.14
CA PRO A 255 -6.74 17.61 17.20
C PRO A 255 -5.74 17.73 18.35
N VAL A 256 -4.62 18.41 18.12
CA VAL A 256 -3.63 18.72 19.18
C VAL A 256 -4.16 19.76 20.14
N SER A 257 -5.01 20.67 19.67
CA SER A 257 -5.69 21.69 20.48
C SER A 257 -7.16 21.84 20.04
N PRO A 258 -8.04 22.27 20.96
CA PRO A 258 -9.44 22.51 20.61
C PRO A 258 -9.60 23.46 19.42
N GLY A 259 -10.38 23.07 18.41
CA GLY A 259 -10.64 23.88 17.24
C GLY A 259 -9.56 23.85 16.15
N ALA A 260 -8.50 23.08 16.33
CA ALA A 260 -7.48 22.92 15.29
C ALA A 260 -8.11 22.41 13.98
N ARG A 261 -7.68 23.01 12.86
CA ARG A 261 -8.08 22.55 11.52
C ARG A 261 -7.36 21.26 11.14
N ARG A 262 -6.16 21.04 11.66
CA ARG A 262 -5.36 19.85 11.42
C ARG A 262 -5.50 18.85 12.57
N LEU A 263 -5.83 17.60 12.23
CA LEU A 263 -5.82 16.46 13.13
C LEU A 263 -4.58 15.63 12.84
N ARG A 264 -3.82 15.29 13.88
CA ARG A 264 -2.62 14.47 13.77
C ARG A 264 -2.92 13.01 14.02
N LEU A 265 -2.13 12.12 13.44
CA LEU A 265 -2.20 10.70 13.68
C LEU A 265 -1.93 10.44 15.17
N SER A 266 -2.92 9.96 15.90
CA SER A 266 -2.82 9.68 17.35
C SER A 266 -2.70 8.18 17.65
N ALA A 267 -3.25 7.32 16.77
CA ALA A 267 -3.06 5.88 16.92
C ALA A 267 -3.28 5.16 15.57
N ILE A 268 -2.67 3.98 15.45
CA ILE A 268 -3.00 2.97 14.44
C ILE A 268 -3.52 1.75 15.19
N LYS A 269 -4.63 1.18 14.72
CA LYS A 269 -5.24 -0.02 15.31
C LYS A 269 -5.57 -1.04 14.24
N ASP A 270 -5.36 -2.31 14.55
CA ASP A 270 -5.98 -3.40 13.82
C ASP A 270 -7.36 -3.75 14.40
N ARG A 271 -7.97 -4.81 13.90
CA ARG A 271 -9.27 -5.31 14.37
C ARG A 271 -9.15 -6.23 15.61
N ASN A 272 -7.93 -6.62 16.01
CA ASN A 272 -7.62 -7.50 17.14
C ASN A 272 -7.14 -6.76 18.37
N ARG A 273 -7.44 -5.45 18.48
CA ARG A 273 -7.07 -4.56 19.58
C ARG A 273 -5.58 -4.22 19.70
N ASN A 274 -4.74 -4.67 18.75
CA ASN A 274 -3.37 -4.18 18.70
C ASN A 274 -3.36 -2.69 18.36
N GLU A 275 -2.49 -1.94 19.03
CA GLU A 275 -2.45 -0.48 18.94
C GLU A 275 -1.02 0.04 18.89
N ILE A 276 -0.79 1.02 18.03
CA ILE A 276 0.38 1.89 18.06
C ILE A 276 -0.13 3.30 18.41
N ARG A 277 0.38 3.92 19.47
CA ARG A 277 0.01 5.28 19.90
C ARG A 277 1.11 6.27 19.61
N PHE A 278 0.73 7.45 19.18
CA PHE A 278 1.60 8.58 18.90
C PHE A 278 1.31 9.70 19.90
N LEU A 279 2.30 10.08 20.69
CA LEU A 279 2.18 11.08 21.75
C LEU A 279 2.89 12.36 21.34
N TYR A 280 2.22 13.49 21.54
CA TYR A 280 2.70 14.81 21.15
C TYR A 280 2.82 15.72 22.37
N ASN A 281 3.77 16.64 22.34
CA ASN A 281 3.87 17.72 23.33
C ASN A 281 2.85 18.86 23.05
N GLY A 282 2.82 19.87 23.92
CA GLY A 282 1.86 20.98 23.83
C GLY A 282 1.98 21.86 22.58
N VAL A 283 3.11 21.81 21.86
CA VAL A 283 3.32 22.51 20.59
C VAL A 283 3.07 21.60 19.38
N GLY A 284 2.75 20.33 19.63
CA GLY A 284 2.40 19.36 18.57
C GLY A 284 3.59 18.62 17.96
N HIS A 285 4.76 18.61 18.61
CA HIS A 285 5.87 17.75 18.17
C HIS A 285 5.71 16.34 18.74
N LEU A 286 6.02 15.32 17.92
CA LEU A 286 6.00 13.93 18.33
C LEU A 286 7.08 13.65 19.38
N THR A 287 6.72 13.04 20.49
CA THR A 287 7.65 12.74 21.62
C THR A 287 7.85 11.25 21.85
N ASN A 288 6.82 10.47 21.65
CA ASN A 288 6.87 9.02 21.89
C ASN A 288 5.98 8.27 20.90
N VAL A 289 6.38 7.05 20.60
CA VAL A 289 5.57 6.04 19.90
C VAL A 289 5.54 4.79 20.77
N GLU A 290 4.34 4.36 21.14
CA GLU A 290 4.12 3.21 22.01
C GLU A 290 3.34 2.11 21.30
N HIS A 291 3.78 0.89 21.46
CA HIS A 291 3.12 -0.29 20.90
C HIS A 291 2.49 -1.14 21.99
N SER A 292 1.27 -1.69 21.75
CA SER A 292 0.58 -2.58 22.70
C SER A 292 1.37 -3.84 23.05
N GLY A 293 2.28 -4.31 22.18
CA GLY A 293 3.23 -5.41 22.45
C GLY A 293 4.40 -5.03 23.38
N GLY A 294 4.41 -3.79 23.93
CA GLY A 294 5.35 -3.36 24.98
C GLY A 294 6.56 -2.55 24.49
N LEU A 295 6.80 -2.44 23.18
CA LEU A 295 7.86 -1.57 22.66
C LEU A 295 7.46 -0.10 22.82
N ARG A 296 8.39 0.72 23.37
CA ARG A 296 8.24 2.16 23.50
C ARG A 296 9.44 2.86 22.91
N LEU A 297 9.16 3.81 22.03
CA LEU A 297 10.17 4.61 21.35
C LEU A 297 10.08 6.06 21.82
N ARG A 298 11.23 6.66 22.14
CA ARG A 298 11.37 8.09 22.36
C ARG A 298 11.74 8.77 21.05
N VAL A 299 11.05 9.86 20.74
CA VAL A 299 11.30 10.67 19.55
C VAL A 299 11.81 12.04 19.99
N MET A 300 12.93 12.46 19.43
CA MET A 300 13.50 13.77 19.63
C MET A 300 13.29 14.62 18.37
N CYS A 301 12.50 15.67 18.52
CA CYS A 301 12.27 16.65 17.47
C CYS A 301 13.00 17.96 17.78
N GLY A 302 13.44 18.65 16.73
CA GLY A 302 13.93 20.02 16.81
C GLY A 302 12.79 21.05 16.99
N PRO A 303 13.13 22.32 17.19
CA PRO A 303 12.15 23.40 17.34
C PRO A 303 11.25 23.58 16.10
N GLU A 304 11.71 23.20 14.93
CA GLU A 304 10.97 23.20 13.67
C GLU A 304 10.00 22.01 13.53
N GLY A 305 10.05 21.02 14.46
CA GLY A 305 9.20 19.83 14.47
C GLY A 305 9.74 18.66 13.67
N LEU A 306 10.96 18.75 13.14
CA LEU A 306 11.61 17.64 12.44
C LEU A 306 12.15 16.60 13.43
N ILE A 307 12.06 15.32 13.05
CA ILE A 307 12.63 14.22 13.84
C ILE A 307 14.14 14.17 13.59
N TYR A 308 14.94 14.25 14.67
CA TYR A 308 16.40 14.07 14.64
C TYR A 308 16.82 12.69 15.11
N ARG A 309 16.06 12.10 16.04
CA ARG A 309 16.43 10.82 16.64
C ARG A 309 15.20 10.04 17.08
N VAL A 310 15.26 8.73 16.87
CA VAL A 310 14.35 7.76 17.46
C VAL A 310 15.19 6.76 18.27
N SER A 311 14.86 6.58 19.53
CA SER A 311 15.58 5.71 20.46
C SER A 311 14.62 4.77 21.16
N ASP A 312 15.11 3.59 21.55
CA ASP A 312 14.40 2.72 22.46
C ASP A 312 14.33 3.38 23.85
N GLU A 313 13.15 3.47 24.43
CA GLU A 313 12.97 4.09 25.75
C GLU A 313 13.58 3.25 26.88
N ALA A 314 13.67 1.92 26.70
CA ALA A 314 14.09 1.01 27.77
C ALA A 314 15.59 1.09 28.06
N ASP A 315 16.44 1.28 27.06
CA ASP A 315 17.91 1.30 27.19
C ASP A 315 18.58 2.55 26.61
N GLY A 316 17.77 3.43 25.99
CA GLY A 316 18.25 4.66 25.36
C GLY A 316 19.01 4.42 24.04
N SER A 317 19.07 3.18 23.55
CA SER A 317 19.79 2.87 22.31
C SER A 317 19.16 3.58 21.11
N GLU A 318 20.02 4.18 20.27
CA GLU A 318 19.60 4.87 19.06
C GLU A 318 19.21 3.85 17.98
N LEU A 319 18.03 4.03 17.40
CA LEU A 319 17.50 3.20 16.33
C LEU A 319 17.59 3.89 14.98
N VAL A 320 17.30 5.19 14.97
CA VAL A 320 17.33 6.01 13.76
C VAL A 320 17.82 7.41 14.13
N ARG A 321 18.67 7.98 13.28
CA ARG A 321 19.11 9.37 13.33
C ARG A 321 18.94 10.01 11.96
N TYR A 322 18.48 11.26 11.96
CA TYR A 322 18.39 12.10 10.77
C TYR A 322 19.18 13.38 10.95
N ASP A 323 19.90 13.78 9.93
CA ASP A 323 20.59 15.05 9.84
C ASP A 323 20.09 15.85 8.64
N TYR A 324 20.02 17.14 8.78
CA TYR A 324 19.41 18.03 7.80
C TYR A 324 20.37 19.12 7.35
N THR A 325 20.14 19.64 6.14
CA THR A 325 20.74 20.87 5.64
C THR A 325 19.66 21.93 5.52
N HIS A 326 19.94 23.12 6.03
CA HIS A 326 19.06 24.26 5.92
C HIS A 326 19.40 25.07 4.66
N HIS A 327 18.40 25.37 3.83
CA HIS A 327 18.56 26.15 2.61
C HIS A 327 17.37 27.10 2.45
N GLY A 328 17.62 28.41 2.59
CA GLY A 328 16.54 29.40 2.65
C GLY A 328 15.62 29.13 3.84
N ASP A 329 14.34 28.93 3.60
CA ASP A 329 13.34 28.57 4.61
C ASP A 329 13.03 27.05 4.64
N GLU A 330 13.78 26.24 3.86
CA GLU A 330 13.56 24.82 3.73
C GLU A 330 14.61 24.01 4.50
N TRP A 331 14.17 22.82 5.00
CA TRP A 331 15.03 21.81 5.60
C TRP A 331 15.06 20.58 4.71
N TRP A 332 16.25 20.19 4.26
CA TRP A 332 16.45 19.02 3.40
C TRP A 332 17.14 17.91 4.18
N LEU A 333 16.59 16.69 4.11
CA LEU A 333 17.18 15.51 4.72
C LEU A 333 18.54 15.22 4.07
N ARG A 334 19.63 15.33 4.84
CA ARG A 334 20.99 15.09 4.36
C ARG A 334 21.42 13.65 4.61
N ASP A 335 21.21 13.15 5.83
CA ASP A 335 21.63 11.83 6.22
C ASP A 335 20.50 11.11 6.97
N ALA A 336 20.35 9.81 6.69
CA ALA A 336 19.46 8.92 7.41
C ALA A 336 20.26 7.70 7.87
N GLN A 337 20.62 7.67 9.15
CA GLN A 337 21.35 6.58 9.78
C GLN A 337 20.39 5.66 10.52
N THR A 338 20.47 4.36 10.25
CA THR A 338 19.64 3.35 10.90
C THR A 338 20.47 2.25 11.52
N ARG A 339 20.05 1.76 12.68
CA ARG A 339 20.75 0.72 13.44
C ARG A 339 20.90 -0.59 12.66
N PHE A 340 19.89 -0.97 11.89
CA PHE A 340 19.80 -2.29 11.26
C PHE A 340 20.02 -2.31 9.75
N ASN A 341 20.06 -1.13 9.08
CA ASN A 341 20.13 -1.05 7.62
C ASN A 341 21.19 -0.09 7.07
N GLY A 342 21.99 0.55 7.94
CA GLY A 342 23.07 1.44 7.51
C GLY A 342 22.68 2.91 7.37
N THR A 343 23.50 3.66 6.66
CA THR A 343 23.32 5.10 6.45
C THR A 343 23.15 5.41 4.98
N LEU A 344 22.18 6.28 4.68
CA LEU A 344 22.01 6.86 3.35
C LEU A 344 22.29 8.36 3.42
N HIS A 345 23.08 8.86 2.47
CA HIS A 345 23.43 10.26 2.31
C HIS A 345 22.76 10.83 1.06
N TYR A 346 22.21 12.02 1.17
CA TYR A 346 21.46 12.69 0.11
C TYR A 346 22.06 14.02 -0.26
N THR A 347 22.07 14.36 -1.53
CA THR A 347 22.40 15.68 -2.04
C THR A 347 21.29 16.23 -2.91
N TYR A 348 21.22 17.54 -3.06
CA TYR A 348 20.15 18.23 -3.77
C TYR A 348 20.66 19.23 -4.77
N THR A 349 19.85 19.53 -5.77
CA THR A 349 20.05 20.68 -6.66
C THR A 349 19.75 21.99 -5.91
N GLU A 350 20.07 23.14 -6.49
CA GLU A 350 19.69 24.45 -5.95
C GLU A 350 18.17 24.63 -5.78
N GLN A 351 17.36 23.93 -6.60
CA GLN A 351 15.90 23.92 -6.54
C GLN A 351 15.34 22.93 -5.50
N GLY A 352 16.21 22.20 -4.79
CA GLY A 352 15.84 21.22 -3.77
C GLY A 352 15.37 19.87 -4.33
N TRP A 353 15.62 19.57 -5.59
CA TRP A 353 15.43 18.21 -6.11
C TRP A 353 16.59 17.29 -5.72
N LEU A 354 16.32 16.05 -5.40
CA LEU A 354 17.35 15.06 -5.03
C LEU A 354 18.30 14.85 -6.21
N SER A 355 19.57 15.22 -6.07
CA SER A 355 20.57 15.08 -7.14
C SER A 355 21.36 13.79 -7.04
N SER A 356 21.56 13.25 -5.82
CA SER A 356 22.16 11.93 -5.64
C SER A 356 21.81 11.34 -4.27
N TRP A 357 21.97 10.05 -4.19
CA TRP A 357 22.05 9.35 -2.91
C TRP A 357 23.22 8.34 -2.94
N ARG A 358 23.77 8.06 -1.78
CA ARG A 358 24.81 7.04 -1.60
C ARG A 358 24.61 6.31 -0.29
N ASP A 359 25.02 5.04 -0.27
CA ASP A 359 25.16 4.22 0.94
C ASP A 359 26.59 4.37 1.56
N ASN A 360 26.92 3.57 2.55
CA ASN A 360 28.27 3.47 3.10
C ASN A 360 29.18 2.54 2.28
N GLY A 361 28.61 1.85 1.30
CA GLY A 361 29.30 0.96 0.37
C GLY A 361 29.68 1.68 -0.93
N PRO A 362 29.76 0.95 -2.02
CA PRO A 362 30.15 1.49 -3.32
C PRO A 362 29.00 2.12 -4.11
N THR A 363 27.75 2.08 -3.62
CA THR A 363 26.61 2.64 -4.37
C THR A 363 26.61 4.15 -4.29
N HIS A 364 26.68 4.80 -5.43
CA HIS A 364 26.48 6.24 -5.57
C HIS A 364 25.61 6.48 -6.81
N PHE A 365 24.33 6.81 -6.58
CA PHE A 365 23.33 6.95 -7.61
C PHE A 365 23.04 8.44 -7.88
N HIS A 366 23.04 8.83 -9.14
CA HIS A 366 22.91 10.21 -9.59
C HIS A 366 21.62 10.41 -10.39
N LEU A 367 21.06 11.60 -10.29
CA LEU A 367 19.86 12.05 -10.98
C LEU A 367 20.13 13.38 -11.68
N ARG A 368 19.71 13.48 -12.93
CA ARG A 368 19.75 14.74 -13.69
C ARG A 368 18.33 15.12 -14.09
N TYR A 369 18.05 16.40 -14.00
CA TYR A 369 16.73 16.97 -14.25
C TYR A 369 16.76 17.94 -15.44
N ASP A 370 15.60 18.13 -16.07
CA ASP A 370 15.34 19.25 -16.95
C ASP A 370 14.86 20.49 -16.15
N ASP A 371 14.59 21.59 -16.86
CA ASP A 371 14.17 22.84 -16.25
C ASP A 371 12.78 22.76 -15.58
N GLU A 372 11.95 21.76 -15.95
CA GLU A 372 10.65 21.49 -15.34
C GLU A 372 10.72 20.54 -14.13
N GLY A 373 11.92 20.10 -13.75
CA GLY A 373 12.14 19.19 -12.62
C GLY A 373 11.79 17.74 -12.89
N ARG A 374 11.79 17.32 -14.17
CA ARG A 374 11.64 15.92 -14.56
C ARG A 374 13.01 15.27 -14.70
N VAL A 375 13.14 14.05 -14.21
CA VAL A 375 14.37 13.27 -14.35
C VAL A 375 14.59 12.93 -15.82
N VAL A 376 15.71 13.35 -16.38
CA VAL A 376 16.11 13.04 -17.78
C VAL A 376 17.20 11.97 -17.85
N ALA A 377 17.93 11.75 -16.78
CA ALA A 377 18.91 10.65 -16.70
C ALA A 377 19.18 10.24 -15.27
N THR A 378 19.48 8.96 -15.11
CA THR A 378 19.89 8.32 -13.86
C THR A 378 21.18 7.53 -14.06
N GLY A 379 21.81 7.07 -12.98
CA GLY A 379 22.87 6.09 -13.06
C GLY A 379 23.93 6.19 -12.00
N THR A 380 24.93 5.30 -12.10
CA THR A 380 26.13 5.30 -11.29
C THR A 380 27.37 5.56 -12.13
N GLU A 381 28.49 5.91 -11.48
CA GLU A 381 29.79 6.04 -12.14
C GLU A 381 30.27 4.74 -12.79
N GLU A 382 29.85 3.58 -12.25
CA GLU A 382 30.17 2.25 -12.78
C GLU A 382 29.31 1.85 -14.00
N GLY A 383 28.32 2.67 -14.38
CA GLY A 383 27.45 2.43 -15.54
C GLY A 383 26.19 1.62 -15.25
N LEU A 384 25.90 1.32 -13.99
CA LEU A 384 24.65 0.66 -13.59
C LEU A 384 23.50 1.66 -13.62
N TYR A 385 22.36 1.22 -14.20
CA TYR A 385 21.14 2.02 -14.34
C TYR A 385 21.36 3.41 -14.96
N ASN A 386 22.33 3.49 -15.90
CA ASN A 386 22.57 4.70 -16.71
C ASN A 386 21.45 4.86 -17.75
N ASP A 387 20.26 5.13 -17.23
CA ASP A 387 19.03 5.20 -18.00
C ASP A 387 18.74 6.63 -18.43
N THR A 388 17.95 6.81 -19.48
CA THR A 388 17.55 8.13 -19.98
C THR A 388 16.05 8.19 -20.29
N PHE A 389 15.49 9.38 -20.08
CA PHE A 389 14.09 9.70 -20.33
C PHE A 389 13.97 10.87 -21.29
N ARG A 390 13.10 10.73 -22.29
CA ARG A 390 12.74 11.81 -23.22
C ARG A 390 11.23 12.01 -23.16
N TYR A 391 10.82 13.21 -22.77
CA TYR A 391 9.41 13.57 -22.60
C TYR A 391 8.90 14.31 -23.82
N PHE A 392 7.68 13.96 -24.24
CA PHE A 392 6.94 14.59 -25.34
C PHE A 392 5.55 15.00 -24.81
N PRO A 393 5.47 16.15 -24.07
CA PRO A 393 4.23 16.51 -23.37
C PRO A 393 3.03 16.68 -24.30
N ALA A 394 3.22 17.24 -25.50
CA ALA A 394 2.15 17.42 -26.47
C ALA A 394 1.54 16.09 -26.96
N GLU A 395 2.33 15.02 -26.97
CA GLU A 395 1.91 13.67 -27.35
C GLU A 395 1.52 12.82 -26.12
N ARG A 396 1.72 13.35 -24.92
CA ARG A 396 1.62 12.61 -23.64
C ARG A 396 2.38 11.29 -23.70
N LYS A 397 3.62 11.38 -24.14
CA LYS A 397 4.48 10.23 -24.42
C LYS A 397 5.84 10.41 -23.72
N THR A 398 6.40 9.30 -23.25
CA THR A 398 7.78 9.20 -22.76
C THR A 398 8.50 8.05 -23.46
N GLU A 399 9.73 8.30 -23.87
CA GLU A 399 10.66 7.28 -24.31
C GLU A 399 11.69 7.05 -23.21
N TYR A 400 11.70 5.85 -22.66
CA TYR A 400 12.66 5.37 -21.70
C TYR A 400 13.69 4.50 -22.39
N THR A 401 14.96 4.80 -22.21
CA THR A 401 16.07 3.98 -22.70
C THR A 401 16.85 3.47 -21.50
N ASP A 402 16.94 2.17 -21.33
CA ASP A 402 17.70 1.56 -20.26
C ASP A 402 19.22 1.58 -20.52
N ALA A 403 20.03 1.21 -19.52
CA ALA A 403 21.48 1.20 -19.60
C ALA A 403 22.03 0.21 -20.64
N THR A 404 21.23 -0.68 -21.20
CA THR A 404 21.63 -1.58 -22.30
C THR A 404 21.30 -1.00 -23.68
N GLY A 405 20.60 0.14 -23.73
CA GLY A 405 20.14 0.81 -24.94
C GLY A 405 18.77 0.32 -25.44
N ALA A 406 18.07 -0.51 -24.65
CA ALA A 406 16.72 -0.96 -24.99
C ALA A 406 15.69 0.15 -24.76
N VAL A 407 14.83 0.39 -25.76
CA VAL A 407 13.88 1.52 -25.72
C VAL A 407 12.46 1.04 -25.47
N THR A 408 11.85 1.55 -24.41
CA THR A 408 10.43 1.39 -24.10
C THR A 408 9.71 2.71 -24.38
N THR A 409 8.59 2.68 -25.12
CA THR A 409 7.76 3.86 -25.38
C THR A 409 6.46 3.76 -24.61
N LEU A 410 6.09 4.83 -23.90
CA LEU A 410 4.96 4.89 -23.00
C LEU A 410 4.03 6.05 -23.38
N TRP A 411 2.72 5.81 -23.42
CA TRP A 411 1.70 6.83 -23.67
C TRP A 411 0.74 6.92 -22.49
N PHE A 412 0.35 8.13 -22.17
CA PHE A 412 -0.45 8.45 -21.00
C PHE A 412 -1.75 9.14 -21.39
N ASP A 413 -2.73 9.04 -20.51
CA ASP A 413 -3.95 9.85 -20.61
C ASP A 413 -3.70 11.31 -20.18
N GLU A 414 -4.76 12.08 -20.07
CA GLU A 414 -4.72 13.48 -19.63
C GLU A 414 -4.32 13.66 -18.15
N THR A 415 -4.39 12.60 -17.35
CA THR A 415 -4.00 12.57 -15.93
C THR A 415 -2.61 11.96 -15.71
N TRP A 416 -1.90 11.66 -16.79
CA TRP A 416 -0.60 10.98 -16.79
C TRP A 416 -0.64 9.54 -16.27
N LEU A 417 -1.78 8.84 -16.40
CA LEU A 417 -1.87 7.40 -16.20
C LEU A 417 -1.49 6.67 -17.48
N LEU A 418 -0.71 5.59 -17.33
CA LEU A 418 -0.28 4.76 -18.44
C LEU A 418 -1.47 4.07 -19.13
N ILE A 419 -1.65 4.33 -20.42
CA ILE A 419 -2.69 3.71 -21.24
C ILE A 419 -2.14 2.79 -22.31
N LYS A 420 -0.86 2.94 -22.69
CA LYS A 420 -0.23 2.11 -23.73
C LYS A 420 1.29 2.07 -23.51
N GLN A 421 1.86 0.88 -23.73
CA GLN A 421 3.30 0.65 -23.70
C GLN A 421 3.71 -0.13 -24.95
N ARG A 422 4.83 0.25 -25.52
CA ARG A 422 5.55 -0.53 -26.55
C ARG A 422 6.90 -0.91 -25.96
N ASP A 423 7.15 -2.19 -25.79
CA ASP A 423 8.43 -2.69 -25.28
C ASP A 423 9.55 -2.64 -26.36
N PRO A 424 10.80 -2.93 -26.02
CA PRO A 424 11.92 -2.90 -26.95
C PRO A 424 11.78 -3.85 -28.14
N LEU A 425 10.99 -4.92 -28.02
CA LEU A 425 10.68 -5.86 -29.11
C LEU A 425 9.51 -5.40 -29.99
N GLY A 426 8.96 -4.20 -29.74
CA GLY A 426 7.83 -3.64 -30.48
C GLY A 426 6.46 -4.20 -30.07
N ARG A 427 6.40 -5.01 -29.02
CA ARG A 427 5.14 -5.59 -28.52
C ARG A 427 4.35 -4.52 -27.76
N ILE A 428 3.04 -4.49 -27.98
CA ILE A 428 2.15 -3.45 -27.43
C ILE A 428 1.25 -4.04 -26.34
N THR A 429 1.20 -3.35 -25.21
CA THR A 429 0.21 -3.56 -24.15
C THR A 429 -0.61 -2.28 -23.98
N GLU A 430 -1.94 -2.41 -23.87
CA GLU A 430 -2.86 -1.27 -23.68
C GLU A 430 -3.77 -1.51 -22.48
N TRP A 431 -4.05 -0.45 -21.73
CA TRP A 431 -4.95 -0.43 -20.57
C TRP A 431 -6.16 0.44 -20.89
N VAL A 432 -7.35 -0.16 -20.82
CA VAL A 432 -8.63 0.56 -20.86
C VAL A 432 -9.09 0.72 -19.42
N ARG A 433 -9.44 1.94 -19.03
CA ARG A 433 -9.83 2.29 -17.66
C ARG A 433 -11.28 2.77 -17.62
N ASP A 434 -11.89 2.64 -16.43
CA ASP A 434 -13.19 3.23 -16.15
C ASP A 434 -13.06 4.73 -15.77
N GLU A 435 -14.17 5.34 -15.41
CA GLU A 435 -14.23 6.76 -15.01
C GLU A 435 -13.52 7.07 -13.68
N TYR A 436 -13.16 6.05 -12.91
CA TYR A 436 -12.41 6.14 -11.66
C TYR A 436 -10.94 5.75 -11.84
N ASP A 437 -10.47 5.69 -13.08
CA ASP A 437 -9.11 5.36 -13.47
C ASP A 437 -8.70 3.90 -13.19
N HIS A 438 -9.65 3.01 -12.87
CA HIS A 438 -9.36 1.60 -12.66
C HIS A 438 -9.26 0.83 -13.99
N PRO A 439 -8.26 -0.04 -14.18
CA PRO A 439 -8.18 -0.91 -15.36
C PRO A 439 -9.38 -1.85 -15.44
N VAL A 440 -10.12 -1.82 -16.56
CA VAL A 440 -11.25 -2.72 -16.86
C VAL A 440 -10.96 -3.67 -18.02
N CYS A 441 -9.96 -3.36 -18.83
CA CYS A 441 -9.46 -4.26 -19.87
C CYS A 441 -7.96 -4.03 -20.08
N ILE A 442 -7.20 -5.12 -20.12
CA ILE A 442 -5.77 -5.10 -20.47
C ILE A 442 -5.60 -5.90 -21.76
N ARG A 443 -5.18 -5.21 -22.83
CA ARG A 443 -4.86 -5.82 -24.11
C ARG A 443 -3.37 -6.10 -24.19
N GLN A 444 -3.01 -7.36 -24.30
CA GLN A 444 -1.64 -7.84 -24.40
C GLN A 444 -1.22 -8.05 -25.88
N PRO A 445 0.08 -8.17 -26.15
CA PRO A 445 0.58 -8.52 -27.47
C PRO A 445 -0.10 -9.78 -28.05
N GLY A 446 -0.34 -9.77 -29.37
CA GLY A 446 -1.03 -10.88 -30.03
C GLY A 446 -2.56 -10.84 -29.94
N GLY A 447 -3.14 -9.72 -29.49
CA GLY A 447 -4.60 -9.52 -29.42
C GLY A 447 -5.27 -10.20 -28.23
N ARG A 448 -4.50 -10.74 -27.29
CA ARG A 448 -5.02 -11.32 -26.04
C ARG A 448 -5.52 -10.21 -25.12
N ALA A 449 -6.71 -10.39 -24.56
CA ALA A 449 -7.30 -9.40 -23.68
C ALA A 449 -7.80 -10.03 -22.38
N THR A 450 -7.49 -9.36 -21.26
CA THR A 450 -8.05 -9.68 -19.95
C THR A 450 -9.13 -8.65 -19.63
N GLN A 451 -10.35 -9.11 -19.33
CA GLN A 451 -11.48 -8.29 -18.92
C GLN A 451 -11.59 -8.30 -17.40
N ILE A 452 -11.75 -7.15 -16.76
CA ILE A 452 -11.82 -7.00 -15.32
C ILE A 452 -13.13 -6.30 -14.96
N LYS A 453 -13.91 -6.89 -14.06
CA LYS A 453 -15.06 -6.24 -13.43
C LYS A 453 -14.76 -5.88 -12.00
N ARG A 454 -15.16 -4.69 -11.57
CA ARG A 454 -14.92 -4.17 -10.22
C ARG A 454 -16.22 -3.76 -9.56
N ASP A 455 -16.20 -3.73 -8.24
CA ASP A 455 -17.25 -3.07 -7.45
C ASP A 455 -17.00 -1.56 -7.34
N TYR A 456 -17.90 -0.86 -6.69
CA TYR A 456 -17.80 0.59 -6.45
C TYR A 456 -16.56 1.00 -5.63
N ALA A 457 -15.98 0.08 -4.84
CA ALA A 457 -14.76 0.30 -4.08
C ALA A 457 -13.48 -0.03 -4.89
N GLY A 458 -13.61 -0.20 -6.21
CA GLY A 458 -12.50 -0.54 -7.10
C GLY A 458 -11.97 -1.99 -6.95
N ARG A 459 -12.62 -2.84 -6.13
CA ARG A 459 -12.18 -4.21 -5.86
C ARG A 459 -12.61 -5.14 -6.99
N ILE A 460 -11.73 -6.04 -7.41
CA ILE A 460 -12.03 -6.98 -8.49
C ILE A 460 -13.12 -7.96 -8.06
N LEU A 461 -14.22 -8.02 -8.84
CA LEU A 461 -15.31 -8.98 -8.72
C LEU A 461 -15.13 -10.15 -9.68
N SER A 462 -14.66 -9.89 -10.90
CA SER A 462 -14.33 -10.96 -11.83
C SER A 462 -13.24 -10.54 -12.81
N GLU A 463 -12.51 -11.54 -13.27
CA GLU A 463 -11.48 -11.42 -14.30
C GLU A 463 -11.70 -12.52 -15.32
N THR A 464 -11.67 -12.20 -16.61
CA THR A 464 -11.78 -13.15 -17.71
C THR A 464 -10.55 -12.99 -18.58
N ASP A 465 -9.75 -14.04 -18.72
CA ASP A 465 -8.56 -14.04 -19.54
C ASP A 465 -8.90 -14.20 -21.05
N ALA A 466 -7.87 -14.12 -21.88
CA ALA A 466 -8.02 -14.23 -23.34
C ALA A 466 -8.54 -15.60 -23.80
N ASP A 467 -8.39 -16.64 -23.01
CA ASP A 467 -8.87 -18.00 -23.30
C ASP A 467 -10.31 -18.20 -22.80
N GLY A 468 -10.94 -17.14 -22.27
CA GLY A 468 -12.31 -17.16 -21.72
C GLY A 468 -12.39 -17.78 -20.31
N ARG A 469 -11.27 -18.06 -19.66
CA ARG A 469 -11.27 -18.57 -18.29
C ARG A 469 -11.64 -17.45 -17.34
N LYS A 470 -12.68 -17.70 -16.53
CA LYS A 470 -13.21 -16.70 -15.61
C LYS A 470 -12.78 -17.03 -14.19
N ARG A 471 -12.36 -16.00 -13.45
CA ARG A 471 -12.14 -15.98 -11.99
C ARG A 471 -13.15 -15.02 -11.38
N GLU A 472 -13.75 -15.38 -10.27
CA GLU A 472 -14.78 -14.58 -9.59
C GLU A 472 -14.51 -14.53 -8.11
N TRP A 473 -14.75 -13.36 -7.50
CA TRP A 473 -14.58 -13.12 -6.07
C TRP A 473 -15.84 -12.47 -5.49
N GLN A 474 -16.25 -12.93 -4.32
CA GLN A 474 -17.19 -12.22 -3.46
C GLN A 474 -16.47 -11.69 -2.24
N ARG A 475 -16.96 -10.59 -1.68
CA ARG A 475 -16.33 -9.92 -0.55
C ARG A 475 -17.36 -9.46 0.45
N ASP A 476 -16.94 -9.33 1.71
CA ASP A 476 -17.74 -8.70 2.76
C ASP A 476 -17.61 -7.16 2.73
N ALA A 477 -18.30 -6.50 3.66
CA ALA A 477 -18.29 -5.04 3.82
C ALA A 477 -16.89 -4.44 4.13
N PHE A 478 -15.98 -5.26 4.63
CA PHE A 478 -14.60 -4.85 4.93
C PHE A 478 -13.62 -5.14 3.78
N GLY A 479 -14.14 -5.65 2.64
CA GLY A 479 -13.33 -5.99 1.48
C GLY A 479 -12.67 -7.38 1.54
N GLN A 480 -12.90 -8.16 2.60
CA GLN A 480 -12.33 -9.51 2.74
C GLN A 480 -13.02 -10.49 1.79
N ILE A 481 -12.26 -11.39 1.17
CA ILE A 481 -12.81 -12.38 0.23
C ILE A 481 -13.63 -13.42 0.99
N THR A 482 -14.92 -13.55 0.67
CA THR A 482 -15.83 -14.55 1.26
C THR A 482 -16.03 -15.77 0.35
N ALA A 483 -15.87 -15.59 -0.97
CA ALA A 483 -15.88 -16.67 -1.93
C ALA A 483 -14.94 -16.40 -3.10
N TYR A 484 -14.42 -17.48 -3.66
CA TYR A 484 -13.63 -17.50 -4.89
C TYR A 484 -14.09 -18.65 -5.78
N ARG A 485 -14.14 -18.43 -7.07
CA ARG A 485 -14.46 -19.47 -8.04
C ARG A 485 -13.67 -19.29 -9.33
N ASP A 486 -13.11 -20.38 -9.83
CA ASP A 486 -12.62 -20.51 -11.20
C ASP A 486 -13.09 -21.84 -11.82
N HIS A 487 -12.53 -22.24 -12.96
CA HIS A 487 -12.90 -23.48 -13.67
C HIS A 487 -12.50 -24.79 -12.94
N ARG A 488 -11.65 -24.73 -11.91
CA ARG A 488 -11.13 -25.88 -11.13
C ARG A 488 -11.37 -25.75 -9.64
N THR A 489 -11.54 -24.54 -9.15
CA THR A 489 -11.50 -24.23 -7.73
C THR A 489 -12.77 -23.51 -7.33
N THR A 490 -13.43 -24.00 -6.30
CA THR A 490 -14.44 -23.27 -5.55
C THR A 490 -13.97 -23.15 -4.11
N ALA A 491 -13.90 -21.93 -3.59
CA ALA A 491 -13.48 -21.68 -2.21
C ALA A 491 -14.45 -20.76 -1.49
N ALA A 492 -14.69 -21.05 -0.20
CA ALA A 492 -15.47 -20.22 0.69
C ALA A 492 -14.66 -19.90 1.96
N TYR A 493 -14.82 -18.67 2.45
CA TYR A 493 -14.10 -18.15 3.60
C TYR A 493 -15.07 -17.50 4.57
N ARG A 494 -14.88 -17.74 5.86
CA ARG A 494 -15.64 -17.09 6.93
C ARG A 494 -14.69 -16.45 7.92
N TYR A 495 -15.04 -15.27 8.38
CA TYR A 495 -14.26 -14.47 9.31
C TYR A 495 -15.04 -14.27 10.61
N ASN A 496 -14.33 -14.07 11.71
CA ASN A 496 -14.95 -13.64 12.97
C ASN A 496 -15.14 -12.10 12.96
N SER A 497 -15.69 -11.56 14.04
CA SER A 497 -15.93 -10.11 14.23
C SER A 497 -14.65 -9.28 14.13
N GLU A 498 -13.51 -9.85 14.50
CA GLU A 498 -12.18 -9.24 14.44
C GLU A 498 -11.55 -9.33 13.03
N GLY A 499 -12.21 -9.97 12.07
CA GLY A 499 -11.74 -10.15 10.70
C GLY A 499 -10.72 -11.27 10.51
N ASN A 500 -10.54 -12.15 11.50
CA ASN A 500 -9.68 -13.31 11.39
C ASN A 500 -10.41 -14.44 10.66
N LEU A 501 -9.73 -15.11 9.73
CA LEU A 501 -10.26 -16.23 8.98
C LEU A 501 -10.50 -17.43 9.92
N VAL A 502 -11.76 -17.79 10.21
CA VAL A 502 -12.08 -18.92 11.09
C VAL A 502 -12.44 -20.21 10.35
N HIS A 503 -12.81 -20.09 9.09
CA HIS A 503 -13.15 -21.23 8.24
C HIS A 503 -12.74 -20.98 6.81
N ARG A 504 -12.10 -21.97 6.20
CA ARG A 504 -11.76 -22.03 4.78
C ARG A 504 -12.26 -23.36 4.22
N GLU A 505 -12.94 -23.31 3.10
CA GLU A 505 -13.36 -24.49 2.33
C GLU A 505 -12.84 -24.33 0.90
N VAL A 506 -12.19 -25.36 0.37
CA VAL A 506 -11.69 -25.39 -1.00
C VAL A 506 -11.99 -26.76 -1.58
N ASN A 507 -12.85 -26.82 -2.61
CA ASN A 507 -13.26 -28.08 -3.25
C ASN A 507 -13.66 -29.14 -2.22
N ASP A 508 -14.58 -28.79 -1.29
CA ASP A 508 -15.10 -29.60 -0.19
C ASP A 508 -14.09 -29.96 0.93
N GLN A 509 -12.83 -29.55 0.80
CA GLN A 509 -11.83 -29.67 1.86
C GLN A 509 -11.97 -28.52 2.85
N LYS A 510 -12.07 -28.80 4.17
CA LYS A 510 -12.38 -27.80 5.20
C LYS A 510 -11.25 -27.64 6.19
N TRP A 511 -10.83 -26.38 6.40
CA TRP A 511 -9.90 -25.97 7.45
C TRP A 511 -10.63 -25.09 8.46
N GLN A 512 -10.28 -25.22 9.74
CA GLN A 512 -10.74 -24.34 10.80
C GLN A 512 -9.55 -23.72 11.48
N TYR A 513 -9.69 -22.44 11.86
CA TYR A 513 -8.64 -21.65 12.49
C TYR A 513 -9.13 -21.08 13.81
N ARG A 514 -8.28 -21.11 14.83
CA ARG A 514 -8.50 -20.45 16.10
C ARG A 514 -7.37 -19.49 16.39
N TYR A 515 -7.70 -18.42 17.09
CA TYR A 515 -6.80 -17.31 17.33
C TYR A 515 -6.68 -16.99 18.82
N THR A 516 -5.58 -16.35 19.20
CA THR A 516 -5.43 -15.64 20.47
C THR A 516 -6.27 -14.35 20.44
N GLU A 517 -6.38 -13.66 21.57
CA GLU A 517 -7.15 -12.39 21.64
C GLU A 517 -6.54 -11.27 20.80
N ASP A 518 -5.24 -11.28 20.60
CA ASP A 518 -4.47 -10.33 19.80
C ASP A 518 -4.36 -10.73 18.31
N GLY A 519 -5.00 -11.84 17.90
CA GLY A 519 -5.16 -12.22 16.50
C GLY A 519 -4.09 -13.15 15.93
N GLN A 520 -3.25 -13.78 16.77
CA GLN A 520 -2.30 -14.79 16.31
C GLN A 520 -2.97 -16.17 16.17
N ILE A 521 -2.56 -16.93 15.15
CA ILE A 521 -3.08 -18.31 14.96
C ILE A 521 -2.66 -19.17 16.15
N LYS A 522 -3.65 -19.73 16.84
CA LYS A 522 -3.45 -20.64 17.99
C LYS A 522 -3.60 -22.10 17.60
N GLU A 523 -4.49 -22.41 16.67
CA GLU A 523 -4.76 -23.77 16.21
C GLU A 523 -5.25 -23.74 14.77
N VAL A 524 -4.79 -24.71 13.97
CA VAL A 524 -5.34 -25.05 12.65
C VAL A 524 -5.81 -26.50 12.68
N ILE A 525 -7.05 -26.74 12.24
CA ILE A 525 -7.61 -28.07 12.05
C ILE A 525 -7.73 -28.31 10.55
N TYR A 526 -7.08 -29.35 10.07
CA TYR A 526 -7.01 -29.77 8.68
C TYR A 526 -8.21 -30.62 8.24
N PRO A 527 -8.45 -30.80 6.92
CA PRO A 527 -9.57 -31.59 6.42
C PRO A 527 -9.59 -33.07 6.88
N ASP A 528 -8.44 -33.64 7.15
CA ASP A 528 -8.29 -35.03 7.68
C ASP A 528 -8.47 -35.10 9.19
N GLY A 529 -8.74 -33.96 9.86
CA GLY A 529 -8.91 -33.88 11.32
C GLY A 529 -7.61 -33.72 12.10
N SER A 530 -6.45 -33.75 11.44
CA SER A 530 -5.16 -33.45 12.08
C SER A 530 -5.11 -31.99 12.53
N ARG A 531 -4.23 -31.70 13.50
CA ARG A 531 -4.16 -30.34 14.12
C ARG A 531 -2.74 -29.89 14.27
N GLU A 532 -2.53 -28.60 14.06
CA GLU A 532 -1.32 -27.89 14.46
C GLU A 532 -1.65 -26.82 15.49
N GLN A 533 -0.73 -26.57 16.43
CA GLN A 533 -0.93 -25.64 17.54
C GLN A 533 0.30 -24.73 17.73
N TRP A 534 0.04 -23.48 18.07
CA TRP A 534 1.05 -22.46 18.35
C TRP A 534 0.82 -21.86 19.72
N VAL A 535 1.92 -21.64 20.45
CA VAL A 535 1.91 -21.03 21.77
C VAL A 535 2.79 -19.79 21.72
N TYR A 536 2.29 -18.68 22.29
CA TYR A 536 2.97 -17.39 22.33
C TYR A 536 3.15 -16.94 23.76
N ASN A 537 4.19 -16.12 24.00
CA ASN A 537 4.39 -15.46 25.27
C ASN A 537 3.52 -14.17 25.36
N ALA A 538 3.59 -13.46 26.49
CA ALA A 538 2.83 -12.23 26.74
C ALA A 538 3.22 -11.07 25.81
N GLN A 539 4.37 -11.11 25.17
CA GLN A 539 4.85 -10.14 24.19
C GLN A 539 4.46 -10.51 22.74
N GLY A 540 3.74 -11.62 22.54
CA GLY A 540 3.30 -12.11 21.23
C GLY A 540 4.38 -12.89 20.46
N SER A 541 5.56 -13.19 21.06
CA SER A 541 6.57 -14.03 20.43
C SER A 541 6.17 -15.50 20.46
N LEU A 542 6.42 -16.22 19.35
CA LEU A 542 6.20 -17.65 19.27
C LEU A 542 7.17 -18.40 20.20
N THR A 543 6.65 -19.24 21.11
CA THR A 543 7.46 -20.04 22.03
C THR A 543 7.41 -21.52 21.73
N ALA A 544 6.33 -22.02 21.13
CA ALA A 544 6.24 -23.43 20.72
C ALA A 544 5.28 -23.60 19.52
N HIS A 545 5.59 -24.57 18.68
CA HIS A 545 4.72 -25.08 17.62
C HIS A 545 4.66 -26.60 17.70
N THR A 546 3.45 -27.13 17.76
CA THR A 546 3.19 -28.57 17.69
C THR A 546 2.60 -28.90 16.32
N ASP A 547 3.30 -29.71 15.54
CA ASP A 547 2.86 -30.12 14.19
C ASP A 547 1.74 -31.15 14.21
N ALA A 548 1.21 -31.49 13.02
CA ALA A 548 0.13 -32.45 12.86
C ALA A 548 0.47 -33.88 13.33
N ALA A 549 1.75 -34.21 13.47
CA ALA A 549 2.23 -35.50 14.03
C ALA A 549 2.43 -35.44 15.56
N GLY A 550 2.10 -34.35 16.22
CA GLY A 550 2.26 -34.14 17.66
C GLY A 550 3.69 -33.82 18.10
N ARG A 551 4.58 -33.50 17.18
CA ARG A 551 5.98 -33.12 17.49
C ARG A 551 6.05 -31.64 17.82
N THR A 552 6.67 -31.31 18.95
CA THR A 552 6.75 -29.90 19.39
C THR A 552 8.17 -29.35 19.19
N THR A 553 8.23 -28.22 18.52
CA THR A 553 9.43 -27.39 18.36
C THR A 553 9.30 -26.16 19.24
N HIS A 554 10.33 -25.82 20.01
CA HIS A 554 10.40 -24.66 20.87
C HIS A 554 11.25 -23.56 20.23
N TYR A 555 10.84 -22.29 20.43
CA TYR A 555 11.48 -21.11 19.86
C TYR A 555 11.84 -20.14 20.96
N ALA A 556 12.97 -19.46 20.78
CA ALA A 556 13.38 -18.33 21.60
C ALA A 556 13.70 -17.14 20.68
N GLU A 557 13.23 -15.96 21.06
CA GLU A 557 13.45 -14.71 20.34
C GLU A 557 14.00 -13.66 21.29
N ASP A 558 14.70 -12.67 20.74
CA ASP A 558 15.10 -11.48 21.51
C ASP A 558 14.00 -10.41 21.51
N ARG A 559 14.24 -9.28 22.16
CA ARG A 559 13.28 -8.16 22.23
C ARG A 559 12.94 -7.53 20.87
N TRP A 560 13.77 -7.76 19.86
CA TRP A 560 13.55 -7.31 18.48
C TRP A 560 12.79 -8.36 17.65
N LEU A 561 12.31 -9.42 18.30
CA LEU A 561 11.64 -10.56 17.68
C LEU A 561 12.54 -11.29 16.66
N ARG A 562 13.85 -11.27 16.89
CA ARG A 562 14.81 -12.04 16.11
C ARG A 562 15.02 -13.40 16.76
N LEU A 563 15.02 -14.45 15.96
CA LEU A 563 15.18 -15.83 16.41
C LEU A 563 16.56 -16.02 17.06
N THR A 564 16.61 -16.45 18.33
CA THR A 564 17.83 -16.72 19.09
C THR A 564 18.05 -18.21 19.38
N GLY A 565 16.98 -19.02 19.31
CA GLY A 565 17.06 -20.45 19.56
C GLY A 565 15.89 -21.23 18.97
N VAL A 566 16.17 -22.43 18.52
CA VAL A 566 15.18 -23.43 18.12
C VAL A 566 15.59 -24.77 18.74
N THR A 567 14.66 -25.43 19.43
CA THR A 567 14.82 -26.78 19.95
C THR A 567 13.78 -27.68 19.31
N ASP A 568 14.20 -28.69 18.57
CA ASP A 568 13.30 -29.63 17.90
C ASP A 568 12.70 -30.66 18.89
N ALA A 569 11.79 -31.50 18.37
CA ALA A 569 11.10 -32.50 19.17
C ALA A 569 12.02 -33.60 19.76
N GLU A 570 13.22 -33.78 19.21
CA GLU A 570 14.25 -34.68 19.72
C GLU A 570 15.19 -34.01 20.73
N GLY A 571 14.93 -32.73 21.08
CA GLY A 571 15.72 -31.96 22.05
C GLY A 571 17.01 -31.37 21.46
N ARG A 572 17.20 -31.39 20.14
CA ARG A 572 18.37 -30.80 19.49
C ARG A 572 18.16 -29.31 19.33
N SER A 573 19.12 -28.52 19.79
CA SER A 573 19.01 -27.07 19.79
C SER A 573 19.98 -26.43 18.79
N THR A 574 19.47 -25.43 18.09
CA THR A 574 20.26 -24.51 17.24
C THR A 574 20.09 -23.09 17.77
N TYR A 575 21.19 -22.35 17.89
CA TYR A 575 21.20 -20.98 18.43
C TYR A 575 21.74 -19.99 17.42
N TRP A 576 21.13 -18.79 17.39
CA TRP A 576 21.57 -17.63 16.59
C TRP A 576 22.04 -16.53 17.52
N GLN A 577 23.18 -15.93 17.18
CA GLN A 577 23.74 -14.80 17.91
C GLN A 577 23.80 -13.57 17.01
N TYR A 578 23.56 -12.39 17.61
CA TYR A 578 23.50 -11.08 16.95
C TYR A 578 24.46 -10.11 17.65
N ARG A 579 25.74 -10.41 17.63
CA ARG A 579 26.75 -9.59 18.34
C ARG A 579 27.11 -8.38 17.49
N PRO A 580 26.86 -7.14 17.97
CA PRO A 580 27.29 -5.94 17.27
C PRO A 580 28.82 -5.79 17.33
N GLY A 581 29.39 -5.08 16.36
CA GLY A 581 30.81 -4.77 16.29
C GLY A 581 31.22 -4.24 14.92
N GLU A 582 32.47 -3.87 14.73
CA GLU A 582 32.97 -3.35 13.46
C GLU A 582 32.73 -4.29 12.28
N SER A 583 32.76 -5.61 12.51
CA SER A 583 32.49 -6.63 11.50
C SER A 583 31.00 -7.04 11.41
N ASN A 584 30.12 -6.37 12.16
CA ASN A 584 28.67 -6.57 12.13
C ASN A 584 27.95 -5.28 12.58
N PRO A 585 28.09 -4.19 11.82
CA PRO A 585 27.56 -2.87 12.23
C PRO A 585 26.03 -2.84 12.32
N HIS A 586 25.32 -3.74 11.62
CA HIS A 586 23.87 -3.77 11.53
C HIS A 586 23.25 -4.91 12.34
N GLU A 587 23.99 -5.50 13.26
CA GLU A 587 23.53 -6.57 14.16
C GLU A 587 22.82 -7.73 13.44
N LYS A 588 23.39 -8.15 12.32
CA LYS A 588 22.95 -9.37 11.62
C LYS A 588 23.40 -10.61 12.38
N VAL A 589 23.07 -11.80 11.94
CA VAL A 589 23.47 -13.07 12.56
C VAL A 589 24.98 -13.18 12.56
N SER A 590 25.64 -13.10 13.71
CA SER A 590 27.09 -13.22 13.84
C SER A 590 27.56 -14.66 13.96
N ALA A 591 26.70 -15.56 14.50
CA ALA A 591 26.98 -16.98 14.59
C ALA A 591 25.73 -17.82 14.59
N VAL A 592 25.83 -19.04 14.04
CA VAL A 592 24.84 -20.11 14.17
C VAL A 592 25.54 -21.30 14.84
N ILE A 593 25.02 -21.74 15.98
CA ILE A 593 25.55 -22.85 16.76
C ILE A 593 24.57 -24.02 16.67
N ARG A 594 25.00 -25.13 16.11
CA ARG A 594 24.16 -26.30 15.91
C ARG A 594 24.22 -27.27 17.12
N ALA A 595 23.27 -28.21 17.18
CA ALA A 595 23.13 -29.17 18.25
C ALA A 595 24.40 -30.10 18.44
N ASP A 596 25.15 -30.31 17.39
CA ASP A 596 26.41 -31.09 17.43
C ASP A 596 27.64 -30.29 17.94
N GLY A 597 27.39 -29.00 18.30
CA GLY A 597 28.46 -28.06 18.71
C GLY A 597 29.17 -27.38 17.53
N GLY A 598 28.84 -27.73 16.29
CA GLY A 598 29.38 -27.03 15.11
C GLY A 598 28.88 -25.56 15.08
N ALA A 599 29.83 -24.65 14.87
CA ALA A 599 29.53 -23.22 14.82
C ALA A 599 29.93 -22.63 13.46
N GLU A 600 28.98 -21.94 12.85
CA GLU A 600 29.23 -21.10 11.68
C GLU A 600 29.27 -19.64 12.12
N THR A 601 30.20 -18.85 11.57
CA THR A 601 30.29 -17.42 11.89
C THR A 601 30.26 -16.55 10.65
N PHE A 602 29.76 -15.34 10.81
CA PHE A 602 29.58 -14.39 9.73
C PHE A 602 30.16 -13.03 10.10
N ARG A 603 30.85 -12.42 9.14
CA ARG A 603 31.28 -11.04 9.19
C ARG A 603 30.67 -10.29 8.00
N TYR A 604 30.37 -9.05 8.19
CA TYR A 604 29.64 -8.22 7.24
C TYR A 604 30.47 -7.03 6.81
N ASP A 605 30.20 -6.53 5.61
CA ASP A 605 30.71 -5.26 5.12
C ASP A 605 29.91 -4.06 5.72
N GLY A 606 30.20 -2.85 5.28
CA GLY A 606 29.58 -1.63 5.75
C GLY A 606 28.08 -1.53 5.42
N GLU A 607 27.59 -2.30 4.44
CA GLU A 607 26.17 -2.36 4.05
C GLU A 607 25.44 -3.58 4.67
N GLY A 608 26.13 -4.35 5.51
CA GLY A 608 25.55 -5.52 6.16
C GLY A 608 25.38 -6.72 5.24
N LYS A 609 26.19 -6.82 4.17
CA LYS A 609 26.29 -8.03 3.35
C LYS A 609 27.39 -8.91 3.88
N ILE A 610 27.22 -10.23 3.75
CA ILE A 610 28.24 -11.19 4.22
C ILE A 610 29.54 -10.94 3.46
N ALA A 611 30.58 -10.53 4.17
CA ALA A 611 31.91 -10.39 3.63
C ALA A 611 32.76 -11.67 3.88
N ILE A 612 32.54 -12.33 5.03
CA ILE A 612 33.22 -13.56 5.38
C ILE A 612 32.24 -14.53 6.04
N HIS A 613 32.21 -15.76 5.56
CA HIS A 613 31.54 -16.88 6.20
C HIS A 613 32.58 -17.92 6.59
N THR A 614 32.58 -18.32 7.85
CA THR A 614 33.41 -19.44 8.34
C THR A 614 32.49 -20.59 8.74
N GLY A 615 32.61 -21.70 8.03
CA GLY A 615 31.82 -22.91 8.28
C GLY A 615 32.25 -23.64 9.54
N ALA A 616 31.47 -24.64 9.97
CA ALA A 616 31.69 -25.40 11.21
C ALA A 616 33.04 -26.12 11.30
N MET A 617 33.69 -26.43 10.18
CA MET A 617 35.03 -27.04 10.14
C MET A 617 36.15 -26.01 9.99
N GLY A 618 35.86 -24.71 10.14
CA GLY A 618 36.84 -23.63 10.04
C GLY A 618 37.17 -23.17 8.62
N GLN A 619 36.54 -23.77 7.58
CA GLN A 619 36.71 -23.31 6.20
C GLN A 619 36.11 -21.94 6.01
N THR A 620 36.83 -21.05 5.35
CA THR A 620 36.41 -19.65 5.18
C THR A 620 36.10 -19.35 3.73
N THR A 621 34.96 -18.70 3.49
CA THR A 621 34.57 -18.17 2.19
C THR A 621 34.48 -16.64 2.28
N HIS A 622 35.14 -15.95 1.35
CA HIS A 622 35.12 -14.49 1.24
C HIS A 622 34.19 -14.04 0.13
N TYR A 623 33.45 -12.98 0.39
CA TYR A 623 32.51 -12.36 -0.56
C TYR A 623 32.88 -10.89 -0.73
N ARG A 624 32.82 -10.40 -1.94
CA ARG A 624 32.97 -8.97 -2.25
C ARG A 624 31.73 -8.48 -3.04
N HIS A 625 31.13 -7.45 -2.54
CA HIS A 625 29.99 -6.81 -3.18
C HIS A 625 30.40 -5.50 -3.85
N GLY A 626 29.73 -5.12 -4.93
CA GLY A 626 29.82 -3.85 -5.63
C GLY A 626 28.57 -3.01 -5.40
N ALA A 627 28.42 -1.96 -6.21
CA ALA A 627 27.24 -1.09 -6.16
C ALA A 627 25.94 -1.90 -6.26
N PHE A 628 24.88 -1.43 -5.58
CA PHE A 628 23.59 -2.11 -5.43
C PHE A 628 23.71 -3.53 -4.85
N ASP A 629 24.68 -3.74 -3.97
CA ASP A 629 24.90 -5.03 -3.31
C ASP A 629 25.19 -6.21 -4.27
N LEU A 630 25.54 -5.95 -5.51
CA LEU A 630 25.83 -6.98 -6.49
C LEU A 630 27.07 -7.78 -6.11
N LEU A 631 26.92 -9.11 -6.03
CA LEU A 631 28.04 -10.00 -5.71
C LEU A 631 29.08 -9.97 -6.83
N ARG A 632 30.28 -9.44 -6.57
CA ARG A 632 31.37 -9.32 -7.55
C ARG A 632 32.34 -10.46 -7.52
N GLU A 633 32.58 -11.01 -6.34
CA GLU A 633 33.59 -12.06 -6.18
C GLU A 633 33.30 -12.98 -4.99
N VAL A 634 33.54 -14.26 -5.18
CA VAL A 634 33.54 -15.28 -4.11
C VAL A 634 34.86 -16.01 -4.16
N GLU A 635 35.53 -16.13 -3.00
CA GLU A 635 36.74 -16.95 -2.85
C GLU A 635 36.53 -17.99 -1.75
N ASP A 636 36.67 -19.26 -2.09
CA ASP A 636 36.55 -20.37 -1.14
C ASP A 636 37.85 -20.60 -0.35
N ALA A 637 37.79 -21.48 0.66
CA ALA A 637 38.90 -21.84 1.51
C ALA A 637 40.08 -22.48 0.75
N GLY A 638 39.86 -22.98 -0.45
CA GLY A 638 40.88 -23.54 -1.34
C GLY A 638 41.52 -22.48 -2.26
N GLY A 639 41.15 -21.20 -2.14
CA GLY A 639 41.61 -20.12 -3.00
C GLY A 639 40.96 -20.12 -4.40
N GLN A 640 39.92 -20.92 -4.59
CA GLN A 640 39.15 -20.88 -5.85
C GLN A 640 38.30 -19.63 -5.88
N ARG A 641 38.43 -18.84 -6.96
CA ARG A 641 37.68 -17.59 -7.13
C ARG A 641 36.63 -17.72 -8.22
N ILE A 642 35.48 -17.12 -7.96
CA ILE A 642 34.44 -16.86 -8.95
C ILE A 642 34.23 -15.36 -9.01
N VAL A 643 34.37 -14.79 -10.21
CA VAL A 643 34.11 -13.36 -10.48
C VAL A 643 32.81 -13.26 -11.27
N CYS A 644 31.94 -12.32 -10.85
CA CYS A 644 30.65 -12.05 -11.45
C CYS A 644 30.69 -10.70 -12.17
N ASP A 645 30.41 -10.70 -13.48
CA ASP A 645 30.27 -9.48 -14.28
C ASP A 645 28.78 -9.23 -14.61
N TYR A 646 28.41 -7.97 -14.60
CA TYR A 646 27.04 -7.53 -14.82
C TYR A 646 26.96 -6.52 -15.97
N ASP A 647 25.82 -6.45 -16.66
CA ASP A 647 25.53 -5.37 -17.59
C ASP A 647 25.01 -4.11 -16.86
N GLY A 648 24.75 -3.05 -17.61
CA GLY A 648 24.24 -1.80 -17.07
C GLY A 648 22.87 -1.89 -16.39
N ALA A 649 22.06 -2.91 -16.72
CA ALA A 649 20.78 -3.21 -16.08
C ALA A 649 20.92 -4.16 -14.86
N ALA A 650 22.13 -4.34 -14.33
CA ALA A 650 22.45 -5.22 -13.20
C ALA A 650 22.12 -6.71 -13.43
N ARG A 651 22.07 -7.18 -14.70
CA ARG A 651 21.88 -8.58 -15.03
C ARG A 651 23.25 -9.26 -15.13
N LEU A 652 23.41 -10.45 -14.52
CA LEU A 652 24.66 -11.23 -14.53
C LEU A 652 25.01 -11.68 -15.96
N THR A 653 26.10 -11.18 -16.53
CA THR A 653 26.51 -11.49 -17.92
C THR A 653 27.61 -12.52 -18.02
N GLN A 654 28.48 -12.61 -17.01
CA GLN A 654 29.56 -13.56 -17.05
C GLN A 654 29.95 -14.05 -15.64
N LEU A 655 30.27 -15.33 -15.55
CA LEU A 655 30.97 -15.94 -14.43
C LEU A 655 32.36 -16.39 -14.89
N THR A 656 33.36 -15.98 -14.17
CA THR A 656 34.74 -16.41 -14.43
C THR A 656 35.32 -17.14 -13.20
N ARG A 657 35.69 -18.41 -13.34
CA ARG A 657 36.30 -19.22 -12.29
C ARG A 657 37.83 -19.22 -12.42
N SER A 658 38.56 -19.46 -11.32
CA SER A 658 40.00 -19.74 -11.30
C SER A 658 40.36 -20.79 -12.37
N GLY A 659 41.46 -20.58 -13.13
CA GLY A 659 41.78 -21.40 -14.28
C GLY A 659 41.11 -20.93 -15.60
N ASN A 660 40.53 -19.73 -15.59
CA ASN A 660 39.95 -19.05 -16.77
C ASN A 660 38.77 -19.75 -17.43
N GLN A 661 38.05 -20.59 -16.67
CA GLN A 661 36.75 -21.13 -17.10
C GLN A 661 35.72 -20.04 -17.07
N ARG A 662 34.99 -19.81 -18.18
CA ARG A 662 34.03 -18.73 -18.34
C ARG A 662 32.69 -19.27 -18.78
N TRP A 663 31.60 -18.77 -18.12
CA TRP A 663 30.24 -18.96 -18.54
C TRP A 663 29.65 -17.58 -18.88
N ARG A 664 29.05 -17.46 -20.05
CA ARG A 664 28.36 -16.24 -20.49
C ARG A 664 26.86 -16.45 -20.53
N LEU A 665 26.13 -15.47 -20.04
CA LEU A 665 24.68 -15.42 -20.04
C LEU A 665 24.24 -14.34 -21.01
N TYR A 666 23.23 -14.65 -21.81
CA TYR A 666 22.64 -13.75 -22.79
C TYR A 666 21.18 -13.56 -22.44
N TYR A 667 20.70 -12.36 -22.56
CA TYR A 667 19.32 -11.98 -22.25
C TYR A 667 18.63 -11.50 -23.51
N ASP A 668 17.34 -11.85 -23.65
CA ASP A 668 16.48 -11.27 -24.65
C ASP A 668 16.18 -9.80 -24.29
N ALA A 669 15.97 -8.98 -25.30
CA ALA A 669 15.71 -7.56 -25.15
C ALA A 669 14.33 -7.28 -24.52
#